data_8d38a071fdf1f847ae1a6e26458eb5cc
#
_entry.id   8d38a071fdf1f847ae1a6e26458eb5cc
#
_cell.length_a   1.000
_cell.length_b   1.000
_cell.length_c   1.000
_cell.angle_alpha   90.00
_cell.angle_beta   90.00
_cell.angle_gamma   90.00
#
_symmetry.space_group_name_H-M   'P 1'
#
loop_
_entity.id
_entity.type
_entity.pdbx_description
1 polymer ?
#
loop_
_entity_poly.entity_id
_entity_poly.type
_entity_poly.pdbx_seq_one_letter_code
_entity_poly.pdbx_strand_id
1 'polypeptide(L)'
;MKMKHLLFFLLAALCSCVDDSAPQQWTHKWQTVRVVEPTLSDGKLGDITYQLLVYSFADSNGDGIGDLKGITQHLDYLDETLGASALWLSPLHPASSYHGYDVTNYDAVNSSYGTDDDLRELIAEARKRGIRIYLDMVLNHTSYAHPWFRTAVADERSPYRDYYHFSLDPAADIAAGCFPMIEATGYEPSQWIALGGNAGYTGRLHFFLDWSDDAHPTITVTETTKEPYAGSGSSAPRYLYFGDGSCLEMRQETDVTYSLVTDFSSDWGFLVRTSATQWDGNTKWGATSSAPIVFGQPFALCSSASAGNVANIVFSQGWKYHSHFTSGVMPDLNYGAAATASSSPVFKEMMRSCRKWIDMGVAGFRLDAAKHIYHDASSGENPLFLRQFYDACNAAWHASPCYDGADFYMVGEMWDSPAAVAPYYEGLPALFEFAFWDRLQDAIKTGTGRTLFSTLRSYRNLYASRRPDFIEATKLSNHDENRVGSVLGRNTDKMKLAAAVLLTADGSPYVYQGEELGYWGTKDKGDEYVRTPIQWNADGSGRADRLMSGKIDREMLSADIAVQSQLHDGGSVLNVYRRFALARNASPALAHGRAAEHPYYHNANPNANSIACWYRVSDDDTVLVLHNFSSKAVTLTIPDAIGAAIVCNGEVRVKSDDDAFLVEMPGYSSVVFPVEN
;
A
#
# COMPACT_ATOMS: atom_id res chain seq x y z
N MET A 1 -17.13 57.78 -69.35
CA MET A 1 -17.02 57.35 -67.93
C MET A 1 -17.03 55.84 -67.94
N LYS A 2 -15.92 55.22 -67.64
CA LYS A 2 -15.72 53.72 -67.80
C LYS A 2 -15.97 53.02 -66.48
N MET A 3 -16.90 52.08 -66.52
CA MET A 3 -17.18 51.13 -65.47
C MET A 3 -16.20 49.96 -65.55
N LYS A 4 -15.43 49.70 -64.52
CA LYS A 4 -14.54 48.53 -64.38
C LYS A 4 -15.29 47.41 -63.72
N HIS A 5 -15.45 46.29 -64.41
CA HIS A 5 -15.92 45.03 -63.81
C HIS A 5 -14.81 44.41 -62.99
N LEU A 6 -15.09 44.13 -61.68
CA LEU A 6 -14.26 43.34 -60.82
C LEU A 6 -14.80 41.91 -60.79
N LEU A 7 -14.03 41.00 -61.35
CA LEU A 7 -14.34 39.54 -61.35
C LEU A 7 -13.90 38.98 -60.01
N PHE A 8 -14.82 38.58 -59.15
CA PHE A 8 -14.54 37.76 -57.96
C PHE A 8 -14.46 36.28 -58.36
N PHE A 9 -13.25 35.71 -58.28
CA PHE A 9 -13.10 34.26 -58.28
C PHE A 9 -13.47 33.70 -56.89
N LEU A 10 -14.60 33.02 -56.81
CA LEU A 10 -14.98 32.19 -55.64
C LEU A 10 -14.16 30.89 -55.72
N LEU A 11 -13.07 30.79 -54.98
CA LEU A 11 -12.46 29.49 -54.68
C LEU A 11 -13.38 28.77 -53.69
N ALA A 12 -14.18 27.85 -54.17
CA ALA A 12 -14.84 26.87 -53.33
C ALA A 12 -13.76 25.93 -52.79
N ALA A 13 -13.31 26.15 -51.57
CA ALA A 13 -12.60 25.15 -50.81
C ALA A 13 -13.63 24.03 -50.50
N LEU A 14 -13.54 22.94 -51.24
CA LEU A 14 -14.15 21.68 -50.84
C LEU A 14 -13.43 21.20 -49.58
N CYS A 15 -13.87 21.66 -48.42
CA CYS A 15 -13.70 20.89 -47.18
C CYS A 15 -14.54 19.64 -47.36
N SER A 16 -13.91 18.53 -47.74
CA SER A 16 -14.49 17.21 -47.54
C SER A 16 -14.60 17.04 -46.02
N CYS A 17 -15.75 17.28 -45.47
CA CYS A 17 -16.10 16.74 -44.15
C CYS A 17 -15.98 15.22 -44.33
N VAL A 18 -14.89 14.62 -43.88
CA VAL A 18 -14.84 13.19 -43.66
C VAL A 18 -15.86 12.96 -42.55
N ASP A 19 -16.85 12.16 -42.84
CA ASP A 19 -17.82 11.72 -41.85
C ASP A 19 -17.04 10.86 -40.85
N ASP A 20 -16.74 11.40 -39.68
CA ASP A 20 -15.97 10.72 -38.62
C ASP A 20 -16.72 9.52 -38.05
N SER A 21 -17.99 9.34 -38.40
CA SER A 21 -18.82 8.20 -37.98
C SER A 21 -18.74 7.01 -38.96
N ALA A 22 -18.17 7.20 -40.15
CA ALA A 22 -18.06 6.10 -41.15
C ALA A 22 -17.02 5.06 -40.70
N PRO A 23 -17.32 3.72 -40.82
CA PRO A 23 -16.33 2.68 -40.51
C PRO A 23 -15.04 2.89 -41.32
N GLN A 24 -13.89 2.66 -40.67
CA GLN A 24 -12.60 2.73 -41.36
C GLN A 24 -12.53 1.60 -42.40
N GLN A 25 -12.40 1.95 -43.69
CA GLN A 25 -12.16 0.98 -44.71
C GLN A 25 -10.66 0.87 -45.00
N TRP A 26 -10.11 -0.31 -44.78
CA TRP A 26 -8.72 -0.58 -45.06
C TRP A 26 -8.50 -0.78 -46.56
N THR A 27 -7.38 -0.24 -47.04
CA THR A 27 -7.00 -0.36 -48.48
C THR A 27 -5.65 -1.05 -48.60
N HIS A 28 -5.23 -1.42 -49.79
CA HIS A 28 -3.88 -1.96 -50.07
C HIS A 28 -2.74 -0.95 -49.84
N LYS A 29 -3.05 0.30 -49.45
CA LYS A 29 -2.06 1.30 -49.04
C LYS A 29 -2.00 1.40 -47.53
N TRP A 30 -0.82 1.65 -47.01
CA TRP A 30 -0.65 1.94 -45.59
C TRP A 30 -1.47 3.15 -45.14
N GLN A 31 -2.26 2.98 -44.13
CA GLN A 31 -3.09 4.01 -43.51
C GLN A 31 -2.77 4.06 -42.00
N THR A 32 -2.62 5.23 -41.43
CA THR A 32 -2.54 5.38 -39.98
C THR A 32 -3.88 4.99 -39.36
N VAL A 33 -3.82 4.22 -38.28
CA VAL A 33 -5.00 3.79 -37.55
C VAL A 33 -5.76 5.01 -37.05
N ARG A 34 -7.03 5.08 -37.39
CA ARG A 34 -7.96 6.01 -36.75
C ARG A 34 -8.51 5.35 -35.49
N VAL A 35 -8.42 6.07 -34.38
CA VAL A 35 -9.08 5.65 -33.14
C VAL A 35 -10.48 6.22 -33.13
N VAL A 36 -11.46 5.35 -32.98
CA VAL A 36 -12.85 5.75 -32.69
C VAL A 36 -13.00 5.60 -31.18
N GLU A 37 -12.86 6.72 -30.46
CA GLU A 37 -13.00 6.71 -29.01
C GLU A 37 -14.41 6.21 -28.65
N PRO A 38 -14.52 5.16 -27.81
CA PRO A 38 -15.83 4.66 -27.44
C PRO A 38 -16.51 5.63 -26.47
N THR A 39 -17.83 5.63 -26.50
CA THR A 39 -18.65 6.40 -25.55
C THR A 39 -19.20 5.49 -24.46
N LEU A 40 -19.23 5.99 -23.23
CA LEU A 40 -19.88 5.30 -22.12
C LEU A 40 -21.40 5.39 -22.32
N SER A 41 -22.09 4.27 -22.60
CA SER A 41 -23.53 4.24 -22.81
C SER A 41 -24.33 4.09 -21.52
N ASP A 42 -23.86 3.26 -20.59
CA ASP A 42 -24.57 2.86 -19.38
C ASP A 42 -23.71 2.94 -18.10
N GLY A 43 -22.75 3.85 -18.07
CA GLY A 43 -21.78 3.98 -16.97
C GLY A 43 -20.47 3.23 -17.24
N LYS A 44 -19.64 3.14 -16.21
CA LYS A 44 -18.33 2.47 -16.29
C LYS A 44 -18.49 0.95 -16.11
N LEU A 45 -18.00 0.18 -17.06
CA LEU A 45 -18.00 -1.29 -16.98
C LEU A 45 -16.75 -1.83 -16.29
N GLY A 46 -15.62 -1.13 -16.38
CA GLY A 46 -14.34 -1.60 -15.84
C GLY A 46 -14.22 -1.47 -14.34
N ASP A 47 -13.44 -2.37 -13.74
CA ASP A 47 -13.16 -2.42 -12.28
C ASP A 47 -11.82 -1.74 -11.98
N ILE A 48 -11.64 -0.50 -12.41
CA ILE A 48 -10.39 0.24 -12.19
C ILE A 48 -10.40 0.81 -10.77
N THR A 49 -9.48 0.36 -9.93
CA THR A 49 -9.26 0.91 -8.60
C THR A 49 -8.06 1.86 -8.59
N TYR A 50 -8.25 3.08 -8.10
CA TYR A 50 -7.14 4.00 -7.88
C TYR A 50 -6.69 3.96 -6.42
N GLN A 51 -5.42 3.60 -6.19
CA GLN A 51 -4.79 3.63 -4.88
C GLN A 51 -4.25 5.03 -4.61
N LEU A 52 -4.71 5.67 -3.56
CA LEU A 52 -4.19 6.98 -3.15
C LEU A 52 -3.73 7.00 -1.69
N LEU A 53 -2.74 7.83 -1.43
CA LEU A 53 -2.23 8.13 -0.11
C LEU A 53 -2.89 9.42 0.37
N VAL A 54 -3.80 9.34 1.33
CA VAL A 54 -4.60 10.48 1.79
C VAL A 54 -3.72 11.69 2.09
N TYR A 55 -2.63 11.47 2.83
CA TYR A 55 -1.72 12.53 3.28
C TYR A 55 -0.92 13.23 2.17
N SER A 56 -0.86 12.67 0.97
CA SER A 56 -0.04 13.19 -0.14
C SER A 56 -0.78 13.33 -1.47
N PHE A 57 -2.12 13.13 -1.48
CA PHE A 57 -2.91 13.24 -2.69
C PHE A 57 -3.28 14.69 -3.01
N ALA A 58 -4.08 15.35 -2.15
CA ALA A 58 -4.51 16.73 -2.37
C ALA A 58 -4.79 17.42 -1.03
N ASP A 59 -4.30 18.65 -0.88
CA ASP A 59 -4.44 19.51 0.29
C ASP A 59 -5.51 20.56 0.03
N SER A 60 -6.63 20.50 0.75
CA SER A 60 -7.76 21.44 0.57
C SER A 60 -7.65 22.69 1.43
N ASN A 61 -6.87 22.63 2.51
CA ASN A 61 -6.84 23.66 3.54
C ASN A 61 -5.54 24.48 3.56
N GLY A 62 -4.51 24.06 2.79
CA GLY A 62 -3.24 24.76 2.64
C GLY A 62 -2.23 24.47 3.76
N ASP A 63 -2.42 23.42 4.56
CA ASP A 63 -1.49 23.05 5.64
C ASP A 63 -0.34 22.14 5.19
N GLY A 64 -0.35 21.71 3.94
CA GLY A 64 0.66 20.85 3.30
C GLY A 64 0.43 19.36 3.55
N ILE A 65 -0.68 18.94 4.15
CA ILE A 65 -1.10 17.54 4.32
C ILE A 65 -2.35 17.31 3.50
N GLY A 66 -2.38 16.22 2.76
CA GLY A 66 -3.58 15.81 2.01
C GLY A 66 -4.72 15.42 2.94
N ASP A 67 -5.95 15.69 2.50
CA ASP A 67 -7.15 15.50 3.29
C ASP A 67 -8.34 14.97 2.46
N LEU A 68 -9.41 14.55 3.15
CA LEU A 68 -10.60 13.98 2.54
C LEU A 68 -11.34 14.98 1.63
N LYS A 69 -11.33 16.27 1.99
CA LYS A 69 -11.92 17.32 1.15
C LYS A 69 -11.12 17.53 -0.12
N GLY A 70 -9.80 17.45 -0.03
CA GLY A 70 -8.91 17.49 -1.20
C GLY A 70 -9.23 16.34 -2.16
N ILE A 71 -9.47 15.13 -1.65
CA ILE A 71 -9.92 14.00 -2.49
C ILE A 71 -11.29 14.31 -3.11
N THR A 72 -12.24 14.80 -2.33
CA THR A 72 -13.59 15.15 -2.81
C THR A 72 -13.55 16.18 -3.93
N GLN A 73 -12.68 17.20 -3.83
CA GLN A 73 -12.47 18.22 -4.85
C GLN A 73 -11.87 17.70 -6.16
N HIS A 74 -11.20 16.54 -6.13
CA HIS A 74 -10.54 15.94 -7.30
C HIS A 74 -11.25 14.68 -7.82
N LEU A 75 -12.49 14.43 -7.40
CA LEU A 75 -13.26 13.27 -7.86
C LEU A 75 -13.49 13.28 -9.38
N ASP A 76 -13.61 14.45 -10.01
CA ASP A 76 -13.78 14.54 -11.46
C ASP A 76 -12.51 14.08 -12.21
N TYR A 77 -11.32 14.33 -11.66
CA TYR A 77 -10.08 13.77 -12.20
C TYR A 77 -10.06 12.25 -12.10
N LEU A 78 -10.46 11.70 -10.95
CA LEU A 78 -10.49 10.26 -10.71
C LEU A 78 -11.56 9.57 -11.57
N ASP A 79 -12.69 10.22 -11.79
CA ASP A 79 -13.80 9.72 -12.60
C ASP A 79 -13.55 9.89 -14.11
N GLU A 80 -13.47 11.14 -14.57
CA GLU A 80 -13.48 11.46 -15.99
C GLU A 80 -12.13 11.23 -16.68
N THR A 81 -11.01 11.41 -15.95
CA THR A 81 -9.67 11.22 -16.51
C THR A 81 -9.17 9.79 -16.35
N LEU A 82 -9.31 9.22 -15.16
CA LEU A 82 -8.77 7.90 -14.87
C LEU A 82 -9.81 6.78 -14.96
N GLY A 83 -11.09 7.13 -15.06
CA GLY A 83 -12.17 6.16 -15.19
C GLY A 83 -12.29 5.23 -13.98
N ALA A 84 -11.87 5.69 -12.79
CA ALA A 84 -11.91 4.87 -11.60
C ALA A 84 -13.33 4.50 -11.19
N SER A 85 -13.56 3.23 -10.86
CA SER A 85 -14.78 2.70 -10.28
C SER A 85 -14.66 2.45 -8.78
N ALA A 86 -13.43 2.50 -8.25
CA ALA A 86 -13.17 2.45 -6.81
C ALA A 86 -11.93 3.25 -6.42
N LEU A 87 -11.89 3.72 -5.16
CA LEU A 87 -10.71 4.34 -4.54
C LEU A 87 -10.29 3.50 -3.34
N TRP A 88 -9.03 3.06 -3.31
CA TRP A 88 -8.41 2.53 -2.11
C TRP A 88 -7.65 3.65 -1.41
N LEU A 89 -8.15 4.05 -0.25
CA LEU A 89 -7.53 5.03 0.63
C LEU A 89 -6.49 4.36 1.52
N SER A 90 -5.26 4.91 1.62
CA SER A 90 -4.28 4.49 2.62
C SER A 90 -4.88 4.57 4.03
N PRO A 91 -4.25 3.97 5.07
CA PRO A 91 -4.83 3.95 6.41
C PRO A 91 -5.32 5.32 6.86
N LEU A 92 -6.62 5.38 7.20
CA LEU A 92 -7.34 6.62 7.50
C LEU A 92 -7.41 6.91 8.99
N HIS A 93 -7.09 5.91 9.81
CA HIS A 93 -7.23 5.96 11.26
C HIS A 93 -6.13 6.78 11.93
N PRO A 94 -6.35 7.33 13.14
CA PRO A 94 -5.28 7.83 13.98
C PRO A 94 -4.19 6.78 14.17
N ALA A 95 -2.94 7.20 14.02
CA ALA A 95 -1.76 6.35 14.08
C ALA A 95 -0.59 7.08 14.73
N SER A 96 0.45 6.36 15.14
CA SER A 96 1.66 6.96 15.72
C SER A 96 2.60 7.51 14.64
N SER A 97 2.53 6.99 13.43
CA SER A 97 3.35 7.40 12.29
C SER A 97 2.53 7.97 11.15
N TYR A 98 3.19 8.67 10.23
CA TYR A 98 2.56 9.28 9.06
C TYR A 98 1.99 8.25 8.08
N HIS A 99 2.55 7.03 8.04
CA HIS A 99 2.09 6.00 7.11
C HIS A 99 0.76 5.36 7.53
N GLY A 100 0.41 5.45 8.83
CA GLY A 100 -0.91 5.05 9.32
C GLY A 100 -1.08 3.56 9.65
N TYR A 101 -0.08 2.70 9.38
CA TYR A 101 -0.20 1.26 9.65
C TYR A 101 -0.09 0.90 11.13
N ASP A 102 0.47 1.74 11.97
CA ASP A 102 0.51 1.60 13.43
C ASP A 102 -0.68 2.31 14.08
N VAL A 103 -1.88 1.73 13.87
CA VAL A 103 -3.17 2.29 14.27
C VAL A 103 -3.27 2.45 15.79
N THR A 104 -3.77 3.60 16.24
CA THR A 104 -4.04 3.90 17.66
C THR A 104 -5.54 3.97 17.99
N ASN A 105 -6.41 4.06 16.97
CA ASN A 105 -7.85 4.08 17.16
C ASN A 105 -8.58 3.70 15.86
N TYR A 106 -9.23 2.54 15.82
CA TYR A 106 -9.99 2.06 14.65
C TYR A 106 -11.35 2.75 14.45
N ASP A 107 -11.80 3.57 15.41
CA ASP A 107 -13.14 4.17 15.42
C ASP A 107 -13.17 5.63 14.99
N ALA A 108 -12.04 6.19 14.56
CA ALA A 108 -11.94 7.61 14.21
C ALA A 108 -11.22 7.81 12.88
N VAL A 109 -11.54 8.88 12.19
CA VAL A 109 -10.70 9.45 11.13
C VAL A 109 -9.54 10.21 11.79
N ASN A 110 -8.34 10.12 11.23
CA ASN A 110 -7.20 10.92 11.65
C ASN A 110 -7.53 12.41 11.47
N SER A 111 -7.39 13.19 12.55
CA SER A 111 -7.75 14.62 12.55
C SER A 111 -6.98 15.47 11.55
N SER A 112 -5.82 15.00 11.09
CA SER A 112 -5.07 15.66 10.00
C SER A 112 -5.70 15.45 8.63
N TYR A 113 -6.57 14.46 8.47
CA TYR A 113 -7.23 14.13 7.20
C TYR A 113 -8.67 14.62 7.14
N GLY A 114 -9.24 15.00 8.28
CA GLY A 114 -10.63 15.48 8.38
C GLY A 114 -11.43 14.80 9.48
N THR A 115 -12.72 14.71 9.25
CA THR A 115 -13.71 14.20 10.20
C THR A 115 -14.52 13.04 9.61
N ASP A 116 -15.32 12.38 10.44
CA ASP A 116 -16.30 11.39 9.98
C ASP A 116 -17.31 11.99 8.97
N ASP A 117 -17.65 13.29 9.10
CA ASP A 117 -18.55 13.96 8.18
C ASP A 117 -17.88 14.23 6.82
N ASP A 118 -16.60 14.57 6.80
CA ASP A 118 -15.83 14.71 5.57
C ASP A 118 -15.72 13.37 4.81
N LEU A 119 -15.59 12.25 5.54
CA LEU A 119 -15.63 10.92 4.93
C LEU A 119 -17.04 10.59 4.38
N ARG A 120 -18.10 10.92 5.08
CA ARG A 120 -19.49 10.76 4.56
C ARG A 120 -19.71 11.56 3.30
N GLU A 121 -19.21 12.80 3.25
CA GLU A 121 -19.29 13.65 2.06
C GLU A 121 -18.53 13.01 0.89
N LEU A 122 -17.29 12.56 1.11
CA LEU A 122 -16.50 11.87 0.08
C LEU A 122 -17.23 10.64 -0.45
N ILE A 123 -17.75 9.77 0.42
CA ILE A 123 -18.51 8.56 0.03
C ILE A 123 -19.75 8.95 -0.80
N ALA A 124 -20.48 9.95 -0.36
CA ALA A 124 -21.69 10.40 -1.06
C ALA A 124 -21.40 10.97 -2.46
N GLU A 125 -20.35 11.78 -2.59
CA GLU A 125 -19.94 12.38 -3.86
C GLU A 125 -19.30 11.35 -4.81
N ALA A 126 -18.51 10.41 -4.27
CA ALA A 126 -17.96 9.28 -5.03
C ALA A 126 -19.07 8.37 -5.57
N ARG A 127 -20.07 8.06 -4.75
CA ARG A 127 -21.22 7.22 -5.14
C ARG A 127 -22.04 7.82 -6.29
N LYS A 128 -22.19 9.15 -6.36
CA LYS A 128 -22.87 9.82 -7.49
C LYS A 128 -22.16 9.58 -8.82
N ARG A 129 -20.85 9.31 -8.77
CA ARG A 129 -19.98 9.03 -9.92
C ARG A 129 -19.77 7.53 -10.16
N GLY A 130 -20.50 6.67 -9.42
CA GLY A 130 -20.31 5.21 -9.49
C GLY A 130 -18.94 4.75 -8.95
N ILE A 131 -18.34 5.51 -8.01
CA ILE A 131 -17.07 5.19 -7.37
C ILE A 131 -17.32 4.64 -5.97
N ARG A 132 -16.79 3.44 -5.69
CA ARG A 132 -16.81 2.79 -4.37
C ARG A 132 -15.59 3.23 -3.56
N ILE A 133 -15.74 3.35 -2.24
CA ILE A 133 -14.62 3.67 -1.34
C ILE A 133 -14.19 2.41 -0.59
N TYR A 134 -12.89 2.10 -0.64
CA TYR A 134 -12.25 1.02 0.09
C TYR A 134 -11.25 1.61 1.10
N LEU A 135 -11.30 1.12 2.35
CA LEU A 135 -10.35 1.51 3.38
C LEU A 135 -9.25 0.46 3.56
N ASP A 136 -8.08 0.91 3.93
CA ASP A 136 -7.02 0.04 4.40
C ASP A 136 -7.31 -0.42 5.83
N MET A 137 -7.28 -1.73 6.09
CA MET A 137 -7.59 -2.31 7.39
C MET A 137 -6.43 -3.17 7.87
N VAL A 138 -5.83 -2.76 9.00
CA VAL A 138 -4.71 -3.44 9.63
C VAL A 138 -5.24 -4.42 10.67
N LEU A 139 -5.22 -5.70 10.37
CA LEU A 139 -5.73 -6.76 11.25
C LEU A 139 -4.63 -7.47 12.02
N ASN A 140 -3.39 -7.44 11.55
CA ASN A 140 -2.29 -8.19 12.16
C ASN A 140 -1.84 -7.60 13.50
N HIS A 141 -1.83 -6.28 13.64
CA HIS A 141 -1.24 -5.59 14.78
C HIS A 141 -1.93 -4.25 15.07
N THR A 142 -1.58 -3.65 16.20
CA THR A 142 -1.89 -2.24 16.50
C THR A 142 -0.60 -1.46 16.71
N SER A 143 -0.69 -0.13 16.92
CA SER A 143 0.42 0.60 17.51
C SER A 143 0.65 0.17 18.98
N TYR A 144 1.89 0.19 19.43
CA TYR A 144 2.21 0.09 20.86
C TYR A 144 1.57 1.22 21.70
N ALA A 145 1.22 2.35 21.07
CA ALA A 145 0.50 3.46 21.69
C ALA A 145 -1.02 3.26 21.73
N HIS A 146 -1.55 2.19 21.12
CA HIS A 146 -2.99 1.89 21.13
C HIS A 146 -3.50 1.75 22.57
N PRO A 147 -4.65 2.34 22.96
CA PRO A 147 -5.21 2.22 24.31
C PRO A 147 -5.37 0.78 24.78
N TRP A 148 -5.74 -0.16 23.91
CA TRP A 148 -5.82 -1.58 24.27
C TRP A 148 -4.47 -2.11 24.74
N PHE A 149 -3.41 -1.88 23.97
CA PHE A 149 -2.08 -2.36 24.32
C PHE A 149 -1.55 -1.69 25.58
N ARG A 150 -1.69 -0.35 25.70
CA ARG A 150 -1.26 0.40 26.88
C ARG A 150 -1.95 -0.10 28.14
N THR A 151 -3.25 -0.36 28.09
CA THR A 151 -4.02 -0.89 29.21
C THR A 151 -3.64 -2.34 29.53
N ALA A 152 -3.41 -3.16 28.49
CA ALA A 152 -2.95 -4.55 28.64
C ALA A 152 -1.57 -4.66 29.30
N VAL A 153 -0.67 -3.69 29.01
CA VAL A 153 0.66 -3.61 29.66
C VAL A 153 0.55 -3.16 31.11
N ALA A 154 -0.31 -2.16 31.39
CA ALA A 154 -0.44 -1.56 32.72
C ALA A 154 -1.14 -2.46 33.75
N ASP A 155 -2.05 -3.36 33.32
CA ASP A 155 -2.76 -4.26 34.21
C ASP A 155 -2.93 -5.65 33.54
N GLU A 156 -2.31 -6.67 34.11
CA GLU A 156 -2.42 -8.07 33.65
C GLU A 156 -3.85 -8.61 33.70
N ARG A 157 -4.74 -8.01 34.49
CA ARG A 157 -6.18 -8.35 34.60
C ARG A 157 -7.04 -7.54 33.64
N SER A 158 -6.43 -6.69 32.82
CA SER A 158 -7.13 -5.91 31.80
C SER A 158 -7.91 -6.82 30.85
N PRO A 159 -9.14 -6.45 30.43
CA PRO A 159 -9.87 -7.18 29.42
C PRO A 159 -9.14 -7.22 28.06
N TYR A 160 -8.17 -6.33 27.86
CA TYR A 160 -7.35 -6.27 26.65
C TYR A 160 -6.08 -7.11 26.73
N ARG A 161 -5.80 -7.78 27.87
CA ARG A 161 -4.60 -8.61 28.01
C ARG A 161 -4.57 -9.74 26.98
N ASP A 162 -5.70 -10.38 26.74
CA ASP A 162 -5.85 -11.46 25.78
C ASP A 162 -5.92 -10.99 24.32
N TYR A 163 -5.92 -9.69 24.07
CA TYR A 163 -5.87 -9.14 22.69
C TYR A 163 -4.49 -9.29 22.07
N TYR A 164 -3.46 -9.53 22.87
CA TYR A 164 -2.06 -9.62 22.45
C TYR A 164 -1.40 -10.88 23.00
N HIS A 165 -0.25 -11.22 22.43
CA HIS A 165 0.55 -12.34 22.90
C HIS A 165 1.52 -11.85 23.98
N PHE A 166 1.32 -12.23 25.23
CA PHE A 166 2.22 -11.96 26.33
C PHE A 166 2.73 -13.25 26.95
N SER A 167 4.04 -13.35 27.22
CA SER A 167 4.67 -14.52 27.80
C SER A 167 5.85 -14.16 28.69
N LEU A 168 6.07 -14.93 29.76
CA LEU A 168 7.31 -14.90 30.56
C LEU A 168 8.40 -15.78 29.96
N ASP A 169 8.01 -16.88 29.31
CA ASP A 169 8.89 -17.80 28.58
C ASP A 169 8.28 -18.19 27.24
N PRO A 170 8.46 -17.34 26.20
CA PRO A 170 7.84 -17.57 24.90
C PRO A 170 8.18 -18.91 24.27
N ALA A 171 9.41 -19.41 24.45
CA ALA A 171 9.80 -20.68 23.86
C ALA A 171 9.03 -21.85 24.49
N ALA A 172 8.89 -21.85 25.82
CA ALA A 172 8.12 -22.88 26.54
C ALA A 172 6.63 -22.78 26.22
N ASP A 173 6.05 -21.59 26.21
CA ASP A 173 4.63 -21.37 25.94
C ASP A 173 4.24 -21.74 24.50
N ILE A 174 5.06 -21.40 23.50
CA ILE A 174 4.86 -21.80 22.10
C ILE A 174 4.92 -23.33 21.98
N ALA A 175 5.94 -23.97 22.59
CA ALA A 175 6.07 -25.43 22.58
C ALA A 175 4.88 -26.13 23.28
N ALA A 176 4.26 -25.49 24.27
CA ALA A 176 3.07 -25.96 24.94
C ALA A 176 1.76 -25.68 24.15
N GLY A 177 1.82 -24.99 23.01
CA GLY A 177 0.65 -24.64 22.19
C GLY A 177 -0.21 -23.52 22.77
N CYS A 178 0.34 -22.66 23.64
CA CYS A 178 -0.39 -21.54 24.21
C CYS A 178 -0.71 -20.45 23.18
N PHE A 179 0.08 -20.38 22.11
CA PHE A 179 -0.09 -19.38 21.03
C PHE A 179 -0.31 -20.09 19.69
N PRO A 180 -1.55 -20.54 19.40
CA PRO A 180 -1.82 -21.28 18.17
C PRO A 180 -1.62 -20.51 16.87
N MET A 181 -1.46 -19.18 16.95
CA MET A 181 -1.15 -18.33 15.80
C MET A 181 0.35 -18.27 15.50
N ILE A 182 1.20 -18.72 16.42
CA ILE A 182 2.66 -18.61 16.32
C ILE A 182 3.26 -19.99 16.11
N GLU A 183 4.04 -20.14 15.07
CA GLU A 183 4.63 -21.42 14.71
C GLU A 183 5.73 -21.84 15.69
N ALA A 184 5.63 -23.07 16.21
CA ALA A 184 6.60 -23.59 17.17
C ALA A 184 7.97 -23.90 16.53
N THR A 185 8.00 -24.23 15.24
CA THR A 185 9.23 -24.58 14.50
C THR A 185 10.04 -23.39 14.06
N GLY A 186 9.41 -22.23 13.94
CA GLY A 186 10.02 -20.95 13.49
C GLY A 186 10.21 -19.94 14.61
N TYR A 187 10.37 -20.37 15.88
CA TYR A 187 10.55 -19.45 16.99
C TYR A 187 11.71 -18.47 16.76
N GLU A 188 11.36 -17.19 16.69
CA GLU A 188 12.28 -16.06 16.47
C GLU A 188 12.36 -15.22 17.75
N PRO A 189 13.44 -15.33 18.55
CA PRO A 189 13.58 -14.55 19.79
C PRO A 189 13.50 -13.04 19.59
N SER A 190 13.90 -12.54 18.42
CA SER A 190 13.90 -11.12 18.07
C SER A 190 12.50 -10.52 17.94
N GLN A 191 11.47 -11.34 17.72
CA GLN A 191 10.08 -10.93 17.63
C GLN A 191 9.40 -10.81 19.01
N TRP A 192 10.05 -11.29 20.08
CA TRP A 192 9.55 -11.23 21.45
C TRP A 192 10.24 -10.09 22.20
N ILE A 193 9.52 -8.99 22.35
CA ILE A 193 10.01 -7.73 22.89
C ILE A 193 9.73 -7.68 24.39
N ALA A 194 10.75 -7.37 25.19
CA ALA A 194 10.59 -7.19 26.62
C ALA A 194 9.69 -5.99 26.92
N LEU A 195 8.73 -6.17 27.84
CA LEU A 195 7.98 -5.06 28.38
C LEU A 195 8.92 -4.11 29.14
N GLY A 196 8.71 -2.82 28.94
CA GLY A 196 9.58 -1.76 29.46
C GLY A 196 10.29 -1.07 28.32
N GLY A 197 11.08 -1.53 27.51
CA GLY A 197 11.80 -0.87 26.41
C GLY A 197 10.93 0.11 25.61
N ASN A 198 10.46 -0.34 24.46
CA ASN A 198 9.63 0.46 23.55
C ASN A 198 8.13 0.52 23.95
N ALA A 199 7.71 -0.24 24.95
CA ALA A 199 6.30 -0.30 25.36
C ALA A 199 5.85 0.89 26.22
N GLY A 200 6.77 1.78 26.62
CA GLY A 200 6.44 2.97 27.40
C GLY A 200 5.93 2.65 28.80
N TYR A 201 6.71 1.88 29.57
CA TYR A 201 6.37 1.58 30.96
C TYR A 201 6.10 2.86 31.76
N THR A 202 5.03 2.85 32.53
CA THR A 202 4.68 3.94 33.46
C THR A 202 4.44 3.37 34.85
N GLY A 203 4.97 4.03 35.90
CA GLY A 203 4.75 3.62 37.25
C GLY A 203 5.60 4.43 38.25
N ARG A 204 5.26 4.31 39.54
CA ARG A 204 6.08 4.87 40.61
C ARG A 204 7.15 3.89 41.02
N LEU A 205 8.42 4.25 40.85
CA LEU A 205 9.55 3.39 41.06
C LEU A 205 10.47 3.89 42.14
N HIS A 206 10.99 2.93 42.93
CA HIS A 206 12.09 3.12 43.85
C HIS A 206 13.36 2.53 43.23
N PHE A 207 14.35 3.39 43.02
CA PHE A 207 15.68 3.05 42.56
C PHE A 207 16.61 3.00 43.75
N PHE A 208 17.32 1.89 43.91
CA PHE A 208 18.37 1.71 44.92
C PHE A 208 19.68 1.40 44.25
N LEU A 209 20.68 2.26 44.41
CA LEU A 209 22.00 2.15 43.82
C LEU A 209 23.01 1.76 44.88
N ASP A 210 23.71 0.67 44.73
CA ASP A 210 24.82 0.24 45.56
C ASP A 210 26.14 0.45 44.79
N TRP A 211 26.97 1.33 45.36
CA TRP A 211 28.28 1.71 44.80
C TRP A 211 29.43 1.20 45.67
N SER A 212 29.21 0.14 46.44
CA SER A 212 30.24 -0.47 47.29
C SER A 212 31.39 -1.14 46.50
N ASP A 213 31.12 -1.50 45.25
CA ASP A 213 32.13 -1.90 44.26
C ASP A 213 32.19 -0.83 43.16
N ASP A 214 33.22 -0.01 43.13
CA ASP A 214 33.43 1.03 42.13
C ASP A 214 33.58 0.51 40.70
N ALA A 215 33.99 -0.76 40.53
CA ALA A 215 34.17 -1.37 39.23
C ALA A 215 32.85 -1.99 38.68
N HIS A 216 31.98 -2.42 39.62
CA HIS A 216 30.75 -3.14 39.28
C HIS A 216 29.60 -2.68 40.19
N PRO A 217 29.24 -1.37 40.20
CA PRO A 217 28.09 -0.91 40.97
C PRO A 217 26.82 -1.59 40.46
N THR A 218 25.83 -1.72 41.36
CA THR A 218 24.57 -2.34 41.01
C THR A 218 23.39 -1.40 41.30
N ILE A 219 22.35 -1.51 40.47
CA ILE A 219 21.10 -0.82 40.72
C ILE A 219 19.95 -1.81 40.82
N THR A 220 19.10 -1.63 41.82
CA THR A 220 17.87 -2.41 42.01
C THR A 220 16.68 -1.47 41.86
N VAL A 221 15.69 -1.86 41.10
CA VAL A 221 14.45 -1.08 40.88
C VAL A 221 13.27 -1.90 41.35
N THR A 222 12.35 -1.24 42.10
CA THR A 222 11.11 -1.87 42.57
C THR A 222 9.94 -0.91 42.38
N GLU A 223 8.76 -1.44 42.16
CA GLU A 223 7.54 -0.64 42.26
C GLU A 223 7.29 -0.24 43.71
N THR A 224 6.72 0.94 43.91
CA THR A 224 6.51 1.47 45.27
C THR A 224 5.29 2.40 45.32
N THR A 225 4.69 2.47 46.52
CA THR A 225 3.66 3.45 46.87
C THR A 225 4.21 4.61 47.68
N LYS A 226 5.54 4.63 47.95
CA LYS A 226 6.18 5.74 48.68
C LYS A 226 6.03 7.06 47.93
N GLU A 227 5.96 8.15 48.64
CA GLU A 227 5.99 9.48 48.04
C GLU A 227 7.32 9.72 47.28
N PRO A 228 7.28 10.42 46.13
CA PRO A 228 8.48 10.76 45.37
C PRO A 228 9.47 11.57 46.22
N TYR A 229 10.75 11.24 46.07
CA TYR A 229 11.85 12.02 46.62
C TYR A 229 13.10 11.94 45.76
N ALA A 230 13.91 12.98 45.80
CA ALA A 230 15.23 13.05 45.17
C ALA A 230 16.29 13.50 46.20
N GLY A 231 17.54 13.42 45.84
CA GLY A 231 18.65 13.93 46.61
C GLY A 231 18.96 15.39 46.31
N SER A 232 19.79 15.99 47.15
CA SER A 232 20.41 17.28 46.86
C SER A 232 21.68 17.45 47.69
N GLY A 233 22.75 17.94 47.04
CA GLY A 233 23.96 18.38 47.73
C GLY A 233 24.85 17.25 48.28
N SER A 234 24.81 16.06 47.72
CA SER A 234 25.76 14.99 48.08
C SER A 234 27.20 15.41 47.77
N SER A 235 28.16 14.97 48.60
CA SER A 235 29.59 15.18 48.35
C SER A 235 30.14 14.31 47.20
N ALA A 236 29.42 13.22 46.87
CA ALA A 236 29.70 12.31 45.74
C ALA A 236 28.40 12.00 45.00
N PRO A 237 27.79 12.97 44.29
CA PRO A 237 26.44 12.84 43.76
C PRO A 237 26.35 11.76 42.69
N ARG A 238 25.22 11.08 42.67
CA ARG A 238 24.79 10.13 41.62
C ARG A 238 23.48 10.58 41.06
N TYR A 239 23.31 10.43 39.75
CA TYR A 239 22.13 10.91 39.04
C TYR A 239 21.49 9.78 38.25
N LEU A 240 20.18 9.79 38.14
CA LEU A 240 19.46 9.07 37.12
C LEU A 240 19.12 10.02 35.96
N TYR A 241 19.52 9.67 34.79
CA TYR A 241 19.23 10.39 33.54
C TYR A 241 18.24 9.57 32.73
N PHE A 242 17.08 10.14 32.44
CA PHE A 242 15.97 9.49 31.77
C PHE A 242 15.93 9.89 30.30
N GLY A 243 15.25 9.08 29.48
CA GLY A 243 15.15 9.27 28.04
C GLY A 243 14.42 10.55 27.60
N ASP A 244 13.62 11.14 28.48
CA ASP A 244 12.97 12.44 28.27
C ASP A 244 13.90 13.64 28.51
N GLY A 245 15.16 13.37 28.86
CA GLY A 245 16.16 14.40 29.16
C GLY A 245 16.20 14.85 30.63
N SER A 246 15.29 14.37 31.49
CA SER A 246 15.32 14.68 32.91
C SER A 246 16.53 14.03 33.59
N CYS A 247 17.13 14.75 34.55
CA CYS A 247 18.30 14.31 35.31
C CYS A 247 18.07 14.60 36.80
N LEU A 248 17.85 13.53 37.57
CA LEU A 248 17.52 13.64 39.01
C LEU A 248 18.67 13.17 39.85
N GLU A 249 19.07 13.99 40.86
CA GLU A 249 20.06 13.58 41.86
C GLU A 249 19.45 12.55 42.79
N MET A 250 20.17 11.45 43.07
CA MET A 250 19.77 10.43 44.01
C MET A 250 20.12 10.87 45.43
N ARG A 251 19.26 10.59 46.41
CA ARG A 251 19.52 10.82 47.82
C ARG A 251 20.57 9.84 48.30
N GLN A 252 21.65 10.36 48.86
CA GLN A 252 22.69 9.56 49.48
C GLN A 252 22.18 8.98 50.83
N GLU A 253 22.17 7.67 50.94
CA GLU A 253 21.71 6.97 52.17
C GLU A 253 22.89 6.60 53.11
N THR A 254 24.01 6.20 52.48
CA THR A 254 25.30 5.92 53.15
C THR A 254 26.43 6.43 52.25
N ASP A 255 27.68 6.26 52.67
CA ASP A 255 28.85 6.67 51.89
C ASP A 255 28.86 6.04 50.46
N VAL A 256 28.22 4.87 50.29
CA VAL A 256 28.24 4.10 49.05
C VAL A 256 26.86 3.73 48.52
N THR A 257 25.77 4.08 49.16
CA THR A 257 24.42 3.74 48.68
C THR A 257 23.56 4.98 48.46
N TYR A 258 22.71 4.90 47.47
CA TYR A 258 21.86 5.99 47.02
C TYR A 258 20.46 5.49 46.71
N SER A 259 19.47 6.34 46.84
CA SER A 259 18.08 6.02 46.52
C SER A 259 17.33 7.19 45.88
N LEU A 260 16.29 6.84 45.08
CA LEU A 260 15.39 7.80 44.45
C LEU A 260 14.01 7.16 44.33
N VAL A 261 12.96 7.93 44.61
CA VAL A 261 11.59 7.55 44.25
C VAL A 261 11.02 8.58 43.29
N THR A 262 10.57 8.16 42.15
CA THR A 262 9.98 9.05 41.13
C THR A 262 8.87 8.36 40.37
N ASP A 263 7.93 9.12 39.83
CA ASP A 263 7.00 8.65 38.83
C ASP A 263 7.77 8.56 37.50
N PHE A 264 7.76 7.37 36.93
CA PHE A 264 8.50 7.08 35.72
C PHE A 264 7.53 6.90 34.54
N SER A 265 7.87 7.55 33.45
CA SER A 265 7.17 7.37 32.15
C SER A 265 8.19 7.62 31.03
N SER A 266 8.78 6.57 30.52
CA SER A 266 9.78 6.70 29.46
C SER A 266 9.87 5.43 28.61
N ASP A 267 9.87 5.60 27.30
CA ASP A 267 10.10 4.53 26.33
C ASP A 267 11.59 4.18 26.21
N TRP A 268 12.50 4.99 26.74
CA TRP A 268 13.95 4.90 26.51
C TRP A 268 14.75 4.38 27.71
N GLY A 269 14.09 4.12 28.85
CA GLY A 269 14.78 3.69 30.05
C GLY A 269 15.62 4.80 30.69
N PHE A 270 16.74 4.44 31.30
CA PHE A 270 17.59 5.38 32.05
C PHE A 270 19.08 5.01 31.99
N LEU A 271 19.92 5.97 32.39
CA LEU A 271 21.35 5.81 32.70
C LEU A 271 21.64 6.26 34.12
N VAL A 272 22.66 5.66 34.76
CA VAL A 272 23.26 6.21 35.98
C VAL A 272 24.42 7.13 35.59
N ARG A 273 24.52 8.27 36.24
CA ARG A 273 25.57 9.27 35.98
C ARG A 273 26.26 9.76 37.25
N THR A 274 27.54 10.08 37.10
CA THR A 274 28.32 10.70 38.18
C THR A 274 28.45 12.22 38.01
N SER A 275 27.84 12.79 36.95
CA SER A 275 27.77 14.23 36.71
C SER A 275 26.46 14.60 36.05
N ALA A 276 25.81 15.66 36.48
CA ALA A 276 24.59 16.17 35.83
C ALA A 276 24.85 16.79 34.44
N THR A 277 26.04 17.32 34.22
CA THR A 277 26.35 18.15 33.06
C THR A 277 27.41 17.57 32.09
N GLN A 278 28.35 16.75 32.60
CA GLN A 278 29.42 16.19 31.77
C GLN A 278 28.98 14.88 31.07
N TRP A 279 29.25 14.76 29.79
CA TRP A 279 28.89 13.62 28.95
C TRP A 279 30.13 12.92 28.41
N ASP A 280 31.00 12.43 29.24
CA ASP A 280 32.14 11.62 28.85
C ASP A 280 32.01 10.17 29.33
N GLY A 281 32.92 9.30 28.88
CA GLY A 281 32.91 7.89 29.24
C GLY A 281 33.07 7.61 30.76
N ASN A 282 33.65 8.53 31.49
CA ASN A 282 33.87 8.38 32.96
C ASN A 282 32.63 8.76 33.77
N THR A 283 31.65 9.43 33.17
CA THR A 283 30.45 9.93 33.85
C THR A 283 29.19 9.14 33.52
N LYS A 284 29.26 8.19 32.58
CA LYS A 284 28.11 7.39 32.10
C LYS A 284 28.23 5.93 32.51
N TRP A 285 27.17 5.40 33.09
CA TRP A 285 27.03 4.01 33.53
C TRP A 285 25.70 3.47 33.03
N GLY A 286 25.71 2.28 32.42
CA GLY A 286 24.54 1.68 31.82
C GLY A 286 24.69 0.19 31.59
N ALA A 287 23.96 -0.33 30.62
CA ALA A 287 23.99 -1.73 30.23
C ALA A 287 25.02 -1.98 29.11
N THR A 288 25.72 -3.12 29.13
CA THR A 288 26.57 -3.58 28.00
C THR A 288 25.77 -4.18 26.86
N SER A 289 24.53 -4.59 27.11
CA SER A 289 23.57 -5.13 26.16
C SER A 289 22.18 -4.56 26.47
N SER A 290 21.25 -4.69 25.53
CA SER A 290 19.85 -4.31 25.69
C SER A 290 19.06 -5.21 26.65
N ALA A 291 19.72 -5.97 27.53
CA ALA A 291 19.06 -6.78 28.54
C ALA A 291 18.28 -5.89 29.53
N PRO A 292 16.99 -6.11 29.71
CA PRO A 292 16.18 -5.29 30.60
C PRO A 292 16.48 -5.63 32.07
N ILE A 293 16.30 -4.62 32.94
CA ILE A 293 16.36 -4.83 34.39
C ILE A 293 15.11 -5.60 34.87
N VAL A 294 15.31 -6.56 35.75
CA VAL A 294 14.21 -7.29 36.39
C VAL A 294 13.92 -6.64 37.74
N PHE A 295 12.67 -6.30 38.03
CA PHE A 295 12.29 -5.69 39.30
C PHE A 295 12.67 -6.55 40.49
N GLY A 296 13.24 -5.89 41.50
CA GLY A 296 13.71 -6.52 42.73
C GLY A 296 15.03 -7.27 42.61
N GLN A 297 15.64 -7.35 41.41
CA GLN A 297 16.94 -7.97 41.20
C GLN A 297 18.03 -6.91 41.00
N PRO A 298 19.23 -7.07 41.62
CA PRO A 298 20.37 -6.22 41.34
C PRO A 298 20.83 -6.34 39.90
N PHE A 299 20.99 -5.20 39.21
CA PHE A 299 21.49 -5.09 37.85
C PHE A 299 22.91 -4.50 37.88
N ALA A 300 23.89 -5.21 37.35
CA ALA A 300 25.27 -4.75 37.31
C ALA A 300 25.45 -3.67 36.23
N LEU A 301 26.05 -2.56 36.62
CA LEU A 301 26.33 -1.41 35.77
C LEU A 301 27.73 -1.50 35.17
N CYS A 302 27.89 -1.08 33.91
CA CYS A 302 29.18 -0.90 33.25
C CYS A 302 29.39 0.57 32.94
N SER A 303 30.63 1.07 33.13
CA SER A 303 30.98 2.43 32.70
C SER A 303 31.25 2.48 31.18
N SER A 304 30.92 3.60 30.53
CA SER A 304 31.31 3.82 29.14
C SER A 304 32.84 3.88 28.96
N ALA A 305 33.58 4.21 29.98
CA ALA A 305 35.06 4.21 29.96
C ALA A 305 35.62 2.80 29.85
N SER A 306 34.99 1.79 30.48
CA SER A 306 35.46 0.41 30.49
C SER A 306 34.84 -0.46 29.38
N ALA A 307 33.62 -0.24 29.03
CA ALA A 307 32.84 -1.07 28.10
C ALA A 307 32.61 -0.43 26.71
N GLY A 308 33.13 0.77 26.49
CA GLY A 308 32.79 1.56 25.30
C GLY A 308 31.45 2.29 25.46
N ASN A 309 30.67 2.40 24.37
CA ASN A 309 29.37 3.08 24.48
C ASN A 309 28.35 2.18 25.18
N VAL A 310 27.89 2.57 26.37
CA VAL A 310 26.88 1.83 27.12
C VAL A 310 25.47 2.19 26.66
N ALA A 311 24.59 1.19 26.65
CA ALA A 311 23.17 1.34 26.35
C ALA A 311 22.37 1.75 27.59
N ASN A 312 21.20 2.38 27.37
CA ASN A 312 20.24 2.64 28.42
C ASN A 312 19.75 1.33 29.05
N ILE A 313 19.54 1.38 30.36
CA ILE A 313 18.88 0.31 31.11
C ILE A 313 17.39 0.46 30.86
N VAL A 314 16.76 -0.62 30.38
CA VAL A 314 15.31 -0.66 30.13
C VAL A 314 14.60 -1.51 31.18
N PHE A 315 13.33 -1.24 31.40
CA PHE A 315 12.53 -1.99 32.38
C PHE A 315 11.96 -3.27 31.77
N SER A 316 11.89 -4.32 32.63
CA SER A 316 11.16 -5.52 32.30
C SER A 316 10.51 -6.09 33.54
N GLN A 317 9.22 -6.33 33.48
CA GLN A 317 8.49 -7.12 34.48
C GLN A 317 8.70 -8.64 34.26
N GLY A 318 9.63 -9.01 33.37
CA GLY A 318 9.81 -10.38 32.91
C GLY A 318 8.91 -10.77 31.74
N TRP A 319 7.80 -10.06 31.58
CA TRP A 319 6.91 -10.26 30.45
C TRP A 319 7.53 -9.80 29.13
N LYS A 320 7.23 -10.56 28.07
CA LYS A 320 7.49 -10.19 26.68
C LYS A 320 6.19 -10.18 25.92
N TYR A 321 6.12 -9.37 24.86
CA TYR A 321 5.02 -9.42 23.89
C TYR A 321 5.55 -9.73 22.50
N HIS A 322 4.71 -10.32 21.66
CA HIS A 322 5.06 -10.64 20.28
C HIS A 322 4.82 -9.45 19.37
N SER A 323 5.77 -9.22 18.45
CA SER A 323 5.67 -8.24 17.36
C SER A 323 6.36 -8.83 16.13
N HIS A 324 5.60 -9.23 15.13
CA HIS A 324 6.13 -9.80 13.89
C HIS A 324 7.07 -8.81 13.18
N PHE A 325 6.66 -7.55 13.11
CA PHE A 325 7.50 -6.45 12.63
C PHE A 325 8.43 -6.03 13.76
N THR A 326 9.67 -6.49 13.72
CA THR A 326 10.66 -6.54 14.81
C THR A 326 11.03 -5.22 15.50
N SER A 327 10.49 -4.08 15.08
CA SER A 327 10.71 -2.79 15.73
C SER A 327 10.09 -2.68 17.15
N GLY A 328 9.19 -3.61 17.51
CA GLY A 328 8.47 -3.61 18.77
C GLY A 328 7.38 -2.52 18.90
N VAL A 329 7.17 -1.73 17.86
CA VAL A 329 6.15 -0.65 17.85
C VAL A 329 4.79 -1.10 17.34
N MET A 330 4.71 -2.35 16.86
CA MET A 330 3.51 -2.95 16.26
C MET A 330 3.19 -4.31 16.91
N PRO A 331 2.69 -4.34 18.17
CA PRO A 331 2.33 -5.59 18.85
C PRO A 331 1.21 -6.33 18.11
N ASP A 332 1.42 -7.64 17.92
CA ASP A 332 0.51 -8.51 17.19
C ASP A 332 -0.77 -8.81 17.96
N LEU A 333 -1.89 -8.83 17.26
CA LEU A 333 -3.19 -9.17 17.80
C LEU A 333 -3.38 -10.69 17.89
N ASN A 334 -4.01 -11.13 18.97
CA ASN A 334 -4.26 -12.54 19.29
C ASN A 334 -5.71 -12.93 18.99
N TYR A 335 -5.94 -13.56 17.87
CA TYR A 335 -7.26 -14.09 17.49
C TYR A 335 -7.52 -15.53 18.00
N GLY A 336 -6.54 -16.14 18.68
CA GLY A 336 -6.62 -17.54 19.11
C GLY A 336 -6.54 -18.51 17.93
N ALA A 337 -7.06 -19.73 18.10
CA ALA A 337 -7.05 -20.73 17.04
C ALA A 337 -7.94 -20.29 15.85
N ALA A 338 -7.47 -20.49 14.63
CA ALA A 338 -8.16 -20.06 13.41
C ALA A 338 -9.60 -20.57 13.29
N ALA A 339 -9.84 -21.81 13.71
CA ALA A 339 -11.17 -22.40 13.68
C ALA A 339 -12.22 -21.69 14.56
N THR A 340 -11.79 -20.97 15.58
CA THR A 340 -12.65 -20.27 16.54
C THR A 340 -12.40 -18.76 16.60
N ALA A 341 -11.63 -18.22 15.68
CA ALA A 341 -11.19 -16.82 15.67
C ALA A 341 -12.36 -15.84 15.75
N SER A 342 -13.46 -16.09 15.05
CA SER A 342 -14.68 -15.26 15.08
C SER A 342 -15.34 -15.15 16.47
N SER A 343 -14.99 -16.04 17.39
CA SER A 343 -15.47 -16.02 18.79
C SER A 343 -14.57 -15.21 19.71
N SER A 344 -13.35 -14.88 19.29
CA SER A 344 -12.37 -14.16 20.12
C SER A 344 -12.84 -12.75 20.45
N PRO A 345 -12.45 -12.19 21.59
CA PRO A 345 -12.80 -10.82 21.96
C PRO A 345 -12.28 -9.79 20.95
N VAL A 346 -11.04 -9.94 20.50
CA VAL A 346 -10.42 -8.99 19.54
C VAL A 346 -11.11 -9.03 18.18
N PHE A 347 -11.52 -10.20 17.68
CA PHE A 347 -12.28 -10.29 16.42
C PHE A 347 -13.61 -9.55 16.52
N LYS A 348 -14.35 -9.74 17.62
CA LYS A 348 -15.64 -9.06 17.85
C LYS A 348 -15.47 -7.55 17.92
N GLU A 349 -14.40 -7.09 18.57
CA GLU A 349 -14.10 -5.67 18.68
C GLU A 349 -13.68 -5.05 17.33
N MET A 350 -12.86 -5.77 16.54
CA MET A 350 -12.53 -5.35 15.18
C MET A 350 -13.79 -5.28 14.30
N MET A 351 -14.66 -6.27 14.39
CA MET A 351 -15.94 -6.26 13.65
C MET A 351 -16.86 -5.13 14.09
N ARG A 352 -16.87 -4.74 15.38
CA ARG A 352 -17.59 -3.56 15.84
C ARG A 352 -17.09 -2.30 15.15
N SER A 353 -15.78 -2.11 15.09
CA SER A 353 -15.16 -0.98 14.41
C SER A 353 -15.40 -1.01 12.89
N CYS A 354 -15.25 -2.17 12.25
CA CYS A 354 -15.52 -2.35 10.82
C CYS A 354 -16.97 -1.98 10.47
N ARG A 355 -17.94 -2.37 11.33
CA ARG A 355 -19.35 -2.09 11.11
C ARG A 355 -19.65 -0.60 11.06
N LYS A 356 -18.97 0.23 11.86
CA LYS A 356 -19.10 1.70 11.79
C LYS A 356 -18.85 2.20 10.36
N TRP A 357 -17.76 1.74 9.74
CA TRP A 357 -17.37 2.18 8.41
C TRP A 357 -18.27 1.61 7.31
N ILE A 358 -18.66 0.34 7.44
CA ILE A 358 -19.62 -0.32 6.57
C ILE A 358 -20.98 0.41 6.58
N ASP A 359 -21.51 0.75 7.77
CA ASP A 359 -22.78 1.46 7.92
C ASP A 359 -22.69 2.93 7.43
N MET A 360 -21.47 3.48 7.33
CA MET A 360 -21.21 4.80 6.73
C MET A 360 -21.19 4.75 5.18
N GLY A 361 -21.04 3.56 4.59
CA GLY A 361 -21.04 3.35 3.14
C GLY A 361 -19.67 2.98 2.55
N VAL A 362 -18.70 2.64 3.38
CA VAL A 362 -17.46 2.00 2.91
C VAL A 362 -17.81 0.65 2.32
N ALA A 363 -17.49 0.45 1.05
CA ALA A 363 -17.93 -0.70 0.26
C ALA A 363 -16.87 -1.81 0.14
N GLY A 364 -15.73 -1.65 0.81
CA GLY A 364 -14.67 -2.66 0.80
C GLY A 364 -13.50 -2.34 1.71
N PHE A 365 -12.66 -3.36 1.95
CA PHE A 365 -11.40 -3.25 2.68
C PHE A 365 -10.24 -3.82 1.87
N ARG A 366 -9.09 -3.16 1.97
CA ARG A 366 -7.78 -3.79 1.69
C ARG A 366 -7.21 -4.26 3.01
N LEU A 367 -6.82 -5.52 3.08
CA LEU A 367 -6.23 -6.11 4.28
C LEU A 367 -4.71 -6.07 4.17
N ASP A 368 -4.11 -5.34 5.13
CA ASP A 368 -2.68 -5.25 5.32
C ASP A 368 -2.12 -6.56 5.84
N ALA A 369 -0.93 -6.96 5.36
CA ALA A 369 -0.15 -8.08 5.88
C ALA A 369 -0.95 -9.38 6.10
N ALA A 370 -1.90 -9.71 5.21
CA ALA A 370 -2.89 -10.76 5.38
C ALA A 370 -2.31 -12.17 5.60
N LYS A 371 -1.05 -12.42 5.21
CA LYS A 371 -0.36 -13.70 5.43
C LYS A 371 0.35 -13.81 6.78
N HIS A 372 0.35 -12.75 7.59
CA HIS A 372 1.10 -12.69 8.84
C HIS A 372 0.22 -12.81 10.08
N ILE A 373 -1.11 -12.91 9.92
CA ILE A 373 -2.05 -13.08 11.05
C ILE A 373 -1.80 -14.40 11.76
N TYR A 374 -1.60 -15.49 11.00
CA TYR A 374 -1.07 -16.77 11.46
C TYR A 374 0.31 -16.96 10.85
N HIS A 375 1.32 -17.28 11.66
CA HIS A 375 2.72 -17.22 11.27
C HIS A 375 3.12 -18.28 10.24
N ASP A 376 2.47 -19.43 10.21
CA ASP A 376 2.64 -20.38 9.13
C ASP A 376 1.79 -19.96 7.92
N ALA A 377 2.38 -19.15 7.03
CA ALA A 377 1.73 -18.69 5.82
C ALA A 377 1.32 -19.84 4.86
N SER A 378 1.89 -21.03 5.02
CA SER A 378 1.57 -22.22 4.21
C SER A 378 0.42 -23.05 4.79
N SER A 379 0.05 -22.83 6.05
CA SER A 379 -1.09 -23.49 6.69
C SER A 379 -2.42 -22.98 6.12
N GLY A 380 -3.48 -23.74 6.31
CA GLY A 380 -4.85 -23.31 5.96
C GLY A 380 -5.45 -22.28 6.94
N GLU A 381 -4.70 -21.83 7.95
CA GLU A 381 -5.22 -21.01 9.05
C GLU A 381 -5.50 -19.56 8.62
N ASN A 382 -4.57 -18.93 7.89
CA ASN A 382 -4.82 -17.60 7.33
C ASN A 382 -6.04 -17.60 6.39
N PRO A 383 -6.18 -18.48 5.38
CA PRO A 383 -7.39 -18.57 4.56
C PRO A 383 -8.66 -18.79 5.37
N LEU A 384 -8.61 -19.63 6.41
CA LEU A 384 -9.76 -19.90 7.28
C LEU A 384 -10.19 -18.67 8.10
N PHE A 385 -9.24 -17.96 8.68
CA PHE A 385 -9.49 -16.68 9.38
C PHE A 385 -10.06 -15.62 8.44
N LEU A 386 -9.42 -15.45 7.29
CA LEU A 386 -9.81 -14.44 6.29
C LEU A 386 -11.23 -14.70 5.76
N ARG A 387 -11.61 -15.97 5.57
CA ARG A 387 -12.99 -16.34 5.22
C ARG A 387 -13.98 -15.88 6.28
N GLN A 388 -13.72 -16.19 7.57
CA GLN A 388 -14.60 -15.78 8.66
C GLN A 388 -14.75 -14.27 8.73
N PHE A 389 -13.64 -13.54 8.50
CA PHE A 389 -13.65 -12.09 8.52
C PHE A 389 -14.42 -11.50 7.33
N TYR A 390 -14.16 -12.04 6.13
CA TYR A 390 -14.90 -11.65 4.92
C TYR A 390 -16.40 -11.90 5.05
N ASP A 391 -16.79 -13.10 5.47
CA ASP A 391 -18.20 -13.48 5.62
C ASP A 391 -18.92 -12.55 6.62
N ALA A 392 -18.26 -12.19 7.72
CA ALA A 392 -18.81 -11.28 8.72
C ALA A 392 -18.97 -9.85 8.16
N CYS A 393 -17.98 -9.34 7.42
CA CYS A 393 -18.06 -8.03 6.78
C CYS A 393 -19.12 -7.99 5.67
N ASN A 394 -19.18 -9.03 4.83
CA ASN A 394 -20.18 -9.13 3.75
C ASN A 394 -21.60 -9.22 4.31
N ALA A 395 -21.81 -9.99 5.36
CA ALA A 395 -23.11 -10.04 6.06
C ALA A 395 -23.50 -8.68 6.66
N ALA A 396 -22.53 -7.96 7.24
CA ALA A 396 -22.75 -6.59 7.74
C ALA A 396 -23.11 -5.63 6.62
N TRP A 397 -22.44 -5.73 5.46
CA TRP A 397 -22.70 -4.91 4.28
C TRP A 397 -24.12 -5.14 3.71
N HIS A 398 -24.52 -6.40 3.55
CA HIS A 398 -25.87 -6.75 3.08
C HIS A 398 -26.96 -6.26 4.04
N ALA A 399 -26.66 -6.10 5.33
CA ALA A 399 -27.56 -5.55 6.33
C ALA A 399 -27.48 -4.02 6.46
N SER A 400 -26.50 -3.38 5.82
CA SER A 400 -26.26 -1.94 5.89
C SER A 400 -27.31 -1.16 5.07
N PRO A 401 -27.73 0.04 5.52
CA PRO A 401 -28.56 0.93 4.72
C PRO A 401 -27.85 1.43 3.44
N CYS A 402 -26.53 1.25 3.35
CA CYS A 402 -25.71 1.68 2.22
C CYS A 402 -25.50 0.58 1.17
N TYR A 403 -26.05 -0.64 1.37
CA TYR A 403 -25.93 -1.75 0.42
C TYR A 403 -26.31 -1.32 -1.01
N ASP A 404 -25.44 -1.60 -1.97
CA ASP A 404 -25.55 -1.15 -3.37
C ASP A 404 -25.93 -2.27 -4.35
N GLY A 405 -26.21 -3.48 -3.85
CA GLY A 405 -26.59 -4.64 -4.67
C GLY A 405 -25.41 -5.56 -5.03
N ALA A 406 -24.18 -5.17 -4.74
CA ALA A 406 -22.99 -6.00 -4.94
C ALA A 406 -22.38 -6.42 -3.60
N ASP A 407 -21.63 -7.51 -3.59
CA ASP A 407 -20.93 -7.98 -2.40
C ASP A 407 -19.89 -6.98 -1.90
N PHE A 408 -19.58 -7.08 -0.61
CA PHE A 408 -18.51 -6.31 0.01
C PHE A 408 -17.18 -6.68 -0.63
N TYR A 409 -16.46 -5.69 -1.15
CA TYR A 409 -15.17 -5.95 -1.76
C TYR A 409 -14.09 -6.15 -0.67
N MET A 410 -13.27 -7.19 -0.81
CA MET A 410 -12.15 -7.40 0.10
C MET A 410 -10.95 -7.94 -0.65
N VAL A 411 -9.85 -7.19 -0.62
CA VAL A 411 -8.59 -7.57 -1.26
C VAL A 411 -7.50 -7.76 -0.20
N GLY A 412 -6.80 -8.88 -0.25
CA GLY A 412 -5.69 -9.18 0.66
C GLY A 412 -4.34 -8.89 0.04
N GLU A 413 -3.43 -8.35 0.86
CA GLU A 413 -2.03 -8.26 0.49
C GLU A 413 -1.33 -9.60 0.74
N MET A 414 -0.96 -10.23 -0.38
CA MET A 414 -0.23 -11.51 -0.42
C MET A 414 0.98 -11.39 -1.34
N TRP A 415 2.05 -10.84 -0.81
CA TRP A 415 3.30 -10.69 -1.57
C TRP A 415 4.08 -12.01 -1.56
N ASP A 416 3.80 -12.86 -2.55
CA ASP A 416 4.40 -14.18 -2.68
C ASP A 416 4.25 -14.72 -4.11
N SER A 417 4.78 -15.93 -4.35
CA SER A 417 4.61 -16.65 -5.61
C SER A 417 3.14 -17.04 -5.86
N PRO A 418 2.70 -17.18 -7.12
CA PRO A 418 1.32 -17.59 -7.43
C PRO A 418 0.87 -18.88 -6.73
N ALA A 419 1.79 -19.83 -6.52
CA ALA A 419 1.50 -21.08 -5.83
C ALA A 419 1.18 -20.87 -4.33
N ALA A 420 1.86 -19.94 -3.67
CA ALA A 420 1.61 -19.58 -2.28
C ALA A 420 0.37 -18.68 -2.13
N VAL A 421 0.07 -17.85 -3.13
CA VAL A 421 -1.11 -16.96 -3.16
C VAL A 421 -2.41 -17.78 -3.36
N ALA A 422 -2.39 -18.77 -4.24
CA ALA A 422 -3.59 -19.50 -4.65
C ALA A 422 -4.49 -20.02 -3.50
N PRO A 423 -3.97 -20.61 -2.42
CA PRO A 423 -4.81 -21.08 -1.30
C PRO A 423 -5.61 -19.95 -0.61
N TYR A 424 -5.12 -18.71 -0.64
CA TYR A 424 -5.77 -17.58 0.01
C TYR A 424 -7.07 -17.14 -0.66
N TYR A 425 -7.28 -17.51 -1.93
CA TYR A 425 -8.57 -17.34 -2.60
C TYR A 425 -9.70 -18.19 -1.97
N GLU A 426 -9.36 -19.20 -1.19
CA GLU A 426 -10.35 -19.92 -0.37
C GLU A 426 -10.91 -19.02 0.76
N GLY A 427 -10.15 -18.01 1.18
CA GLY A 427 -10.52 -17.04 2.23
C GLY A 427 -11.08 -15.73 1.71
N LEU A 428 -10.54 -15.21 0.61
CA LEU A 428 -10.87 -13.87 0.10
C LEU A 428 -11.34 -13.89 -1.36
N PRO A 429 -12.24 -12.99 -1.76
CA PRO A 429 -12.64 -12.87 -3.16
C PRO A 429 -11.54 -12.28 -4.05
N ALA A 430 -10.69 -11.38 -3.52
CA ALA A 430 -9.65 -10.69 -4.28
C ALA A 430 -8.30 -10.75 -3.57
N LEU A 431 -7.23 -10.84 -4.36
CA LEU A 431 -5.85 -10.78 -3.89
C LEU A 431 -5.00 -9.94 -4.87
N PHE A 432 -4.01 -9.21 -4.33
CA PHE A 432 -3.05 -8.52 -5.18
C PHE A 432 -2.16 -9.51 -5.94
N GLU A 433 -2.02 -9.27 -7.23
CA GLU A 433 -1.19 -10.09 -8.12
C GLU A 433 0.18 -9.44 -8.36
N PHE A 434 1.12 -9.73 -7.48
CA PHE A 434 2.50 -9.22 -7.59
C PHE A 434 3.25 -9.83 -8.78
N ALA A 435 2.98 -11.10 -9.09
CA ALA A 435 3.64 -11.80 -10.19
C ALA A 435 3.23 -11.25 -11.57
N PHE A 436 2.10 -10.54 -11.68
CA PHE A 436 1.72 -9.83 -12.91
C PHE A 436 2.80 -8.80 -13.27
N TRP A 437 3.16 -7.94 -12.32
CA TRP A 437 4.18 -6.91 -12.55
C TRP A 437 5.55 -7.53 -12.80
N ASP A 438 5.94 -8.53 -12.04
CA ASP A 438 7.23 -9.22 -12.22
C ASP A 438 7.37 -9.77 -13.64
N ARG A 439 6.32 -10.40 -14.18
CA ARG A 439 6.33 -10.92 -15.53
C ARG A 439 6.30 -9.84 -16.59
N LEU A 440 5.50 -8.78 -16.36
CA LEU A 440 5.40 -7.67 -17.30
C LEU A 440 6.70 -6.87 -17.39
N GLN A 441 7.33 -6.54 -16.26
CA GLN A 441 8.62 -5.84 -16.27
C GLN A 441 9.72 -6.64 -16.97
N ASP A 442 9.76 -7.96 -16.77
CA ASP A 442 10.70 -8.86 -17.47
C ASP A 442 10.46 -8.84 -18.98
N ALA A 443 9.20 -8.93 -19.41
CA ALA A 443 8.83 -8.86 -20.81
C ALA A 443 9.26 -7.52 -21.46
N ILE A 444 9.05 -6.40 -20.76
CA ILE A 444 9.46 -5.07 -21.24
C ILE A 444 11.00 -4.93 -21.28
N LYS A 445 11.71 -5.43 -20.26
CA LYS A 445 13.17 -5.35 -20.17
C LYS A 445 13.85 -6.19 -21.24
N THR A 446 13.31 -7.37 -21.51
CA THR A 446 13.87 -8.32 -22.51
C THR A 446 13.36 -8.10 -23.92
N GLY A 447 12.30 -7.35 -24.11
CA GLY A 447 11.61 -7.18 -25.40
C GLY A 447 10.89 -8.45 -25.85
N THR A 448 10.45 -9.32 -24.90
CA THR A 448 9.85 -10.63 -25.18
C THR A 448 8.41 -10.68 -24.70
N GLY A 449 7.45 -10.44 -25.60
CA GLY A 449 6.01 -10.43 -25.27
C GLY A 449 5.31 -11.78 -25.39
N ARG A 450 5.79 -12.69 -26.26
CA ARG A 450 5.07 -13.90 -26.68
C ARG A 450 4.64 -14.85 -25.55
N THR A 451 5.38 -14.89 -24.44
CA THR A 451 5.10 -15.79 -23.32
C THR A 451 4.22 -15.16 -22.24
N LEU A 452 3.95 -13.86 -22.34
CA LEU A 452 3.21 -13.12 -21.32
C LEU A 452 1.82 -13.71 -21.11
N PHE A 453 1.03 -13.82 -22.16
CA PHE A 453 -0.33 -14.35 -22.10
C PHE A 453 -0.39 -15.76 -21.49
N SER A 454 0.41 -16.70 -21.99
CA SER A 454 0.38 -18.08 -21.50
C SER A 454 0.81 -18.21 -20.03
N THR A 455 1.74 -17.35 -19.60
CA THR A 455 2.17 -17.31 -18.20
C THR A 455 1.05 -16.78 -17.29
N LEU A 456 0.46 -15.63 -17.62
CA LEU A 456 -0.64 -15.05 -16.82
C LEU A 456 -1.85 -16.01 -16.80
N ARG A 457 -2.19 -16.64 -17.93
CA ARG A 457 -3.25 -17.67 -17.98
C ARG A 457 -2.95 -18.84 -17.04
N SER A 458 -1.68 -19.26 -16.91
CA SER A 458 -1.33 -20.36 -15.99
C SER A 458 -1.58 -19.98 -14.52
N TYR A 459 -1.32 -18.73 -14.13
CA TYR A 459 -1.63 -18.23 -12.77
C TYR A 459 -3.15 -18.21 -12.54
N ARG A 460 -3.91 -17.66 -13.47
CA ARG A 460 -5.38 -17.62 -13.39
C ARG A 460 -6.01 -19.01 -13.30
N ASN A 461 -5.51 -19.99 -14.05
CA ASN A 461 -5.97 -21.38 -13.95
C ASN A 461 -5.72 -21.97 -12.55
N LEU A 462 -4.60 -21.62 -11.92
CA LEU A 462 -4.29 -22.03 -10.57
C LEU A 462 -5.27 -21.40 -9.55
N TYR A 463 -5.55 -20.10 -9.68
CA TYR A 463 -6.49 -19.40 -8.81
C TYR A 463 -7.92 -19.87 -9.00
N ALA A 464 -8.37 -20.06 -10.23
CA ALA A 464 -9.70 -20.60 -10.56
C ALA A 464 -9.93 -22.01 -9.98
N SER A 465 -8.88 -22.81 -9.77
CA SER A 465 -8.98 -24.12 -9.12
C SER A 465 -9.33 -24.03 -7.63
N ARG A 466 -9.10 -22.87 -7.02
CA ARG A 466 -9.40 -22.60 -5.61
C ARG A 466 -10.73 -21.86 -5.43
N ARG A 467 -10.98 -20.87 -6.31
CA ARG A 467 -12.18 -20.05 -6.31
C ARG A 467 -12.55 -19.69 -7.74
N PRO A 468 -13.69 -20.19 -8.29
CA PRO A 468 -14.07 -19.91 -9.68
C PRO A 468 -14.32 -18.43 -9.99
N ASP A 469 -14.85 -17.69 -9.01
CA ASP A 469 -15.18 -16.26 -9.05
C ASP A 469 -14.07 -15.37 -8.46
N PHE A 470 -12.82 -15.81 -8.50
CA PHE A 470 -11.69 -15.05 -7.98
C PHE A 470 -11.47 -13.73 -8.75
N ILE A 471 -11.04 -12.72 -8.02
CA ILE A 471 -10.66 -11.42 -8.56
C ILE A 471 -9.15 -11.25 -8.43
N GLU A 472 -8.47 -11.18 -9.56
CA GLU A 472 -7.06 -10.89 -9.63
C GLU A 472 -6.86 -9.38 -9.63
N ALA A 473 -6.39 -8.81 -8.51
CA ALA A 473 -6.11 -7.38 -8.39
C ALA A 473 -4.73 -7.09 -9.00
N THR A 474 -4.72 -6.87 -10.32
CA THR A 474 -3.49 -6.59 -11.07
C THR A 474 -2.98 -5.19 -10.81
N LYS A 475 -1.65 -5.02 -10.73
CA LYS A 475 -1.01 -3.72 -10.49
C LYS A 475 0.37 -3.68 -11.12
N LEU A 476 0.93 -2.50 -11.29
CA LEU A 476 2.33 -2.32 -11.69
C LEU A 476 3.22 -2.02 -10.48
N SER A 477 2.80 -1.13 -9.58
CA SER A 477 3.52 -0.85 -8.34
C SER A 477 2.53 -0.49 -7.23
N ASN A 478 3.05 -0.29 -6.02
CA ASN A 478 2.29 0.24 -4.89
C ASN A 478 3.20 1.13 -4.01
N HIS A 479 2.72 1.53 -2.85
CA HIS A 479 3.43 2.39 -1.89
C HIS A 479 4.61 1.71 -1.17
N ASP A 480 4.83 0.40 -1.38
CA ASP A 480 5.91 -0.41 -0.79
C ASP A 480 6.89 -0.95 -1.83
N GLU A 481 6.69 -0.64 -3.10
CA GLU A 481 7.53 -1.09 -4.21
C GLU A 481 8.24 0.09 -4.88
N ASN A 482 9.31 -0.23 -5.63
CA ASN A 482 9.92 0.76 -6.51
C ASN A 482 8.92 1.19 -7.58
N ARG A 483 8.83 2.49 -7.82
CA ARG A 483 7.91 3.03 -8.82
C ARG A 483 8.25 2.55 -10.23
N VAL A 484 7.22 2.36 -11.06
CA VAL A 484 7.32 1.93 -12.46
C VAL A 484 8.35 2.75 -13.24
N GLY A 485 8.35 4.08 -13.07
CA GLY A 485 9.32 4.94 -13.74
C GLY A 485 10.77 4.58 -13.43
N SER A 486 11.10 4.25 -12.16
CA SER A 486 12.45 3.78 -11.79
C SER A 486 12.77 2.43 -12.40
N VAL A 487 11.85 1.47 -12.30
CA VAL A 487 12.04 0.09 -12.78
C VAL A 487 12.27 0.04 -14.30
N LEU A 488 11.60 0.95 -15.04
CA LEU A 488 11.69 1.05 -16.50
C LEU A 488 12.71 2.11 -16.99
N GLY A 489 13.57 2.63 -16.08
CA GLY A 489 14.65 3.55 -16.44
C GLY A 489 14.18 4.92 -16.92
N ARG A 490 13.04 5.39 -16.40
CA ARG A 490 12.38 6.66 -16.78
C ARG A 490 12.02 6.77 -18.27
N ASN A 491 11.87 5.61 -18.93
CA ASN A 491 11.50 5.56 -20.34
C ASN A 491 9.98 5.64 -20.47
N THR A 492 9.49 6.77 -20.99
CA THR A 492 8.05 7.06 -21.12
C THR A 492 7.33 6.09 -22.05
N ASP A 493 7.96 5.62 -23.14
CA ASP A 493 7.31 4.68 -24.05
C ASP A 493 7.12 3.31 -23.39
N LYS A 494 8.08 2.87 -22.57
CA LYS A 494 7.94 1.64 -21.79
C LYS A 494 6.86 1.78 -20.70
N MET A 495 6.76 2.96 -20.05
CA MET A 495 5.69 3.21 -19.08
C MET A 495 4.31 3.21 -19.73
N LYS A 496 4.17 3.82 -20.90
CA LYS A 496 2.94 3.80 -21.70
C LYS A 496 2.55 2.38 -22.13
N LEU A 497 3.53 1.57 -22.53
CA LEU A 497 3.29 0.15 -22.84
C LEU A 497 2.81 -0.60 -21.59
N ALA A 498 3.44 -0.41 -20.44
CA ALA A 498 3.03 -1.05 -19.18
C ALA A 498 1.59 -0.69 -18.80
N ALA A 499 1.21 0.59 -18.90
CA ALA A 499 -0.15 1.08 -18.67
C ALA A 499 -1.17 0.42 -19.62
N ALA A 500 -0.83 0.35 -20.93
CA ALA A 500 -1.69 -0.27 -21.92
C ALA A 500 -1.91 -1.76 -21.65
N VAL A 501 -0.86 -2.50 -21.23
CA VAL A 501 -0.98 -3.91 -20.85
C VAL A 501 -1.84 -4.08 -19.61
N LEU A 502 -1.60 -3.29 -18.55
CA LEU A 502 -2.40 -3.32 -17.32
C LEU A 502 -3.90 -3.16 -17.60
N LEU A 503 -4.25 -2.17 -18.43
CA LEU A 503 -5.65 -1.79 -18.68
C LEU A 503 -6.35 -2.68 -19.74
N THR A 504 -5.61 -3.55 -20.45
CA THR A 504 -6.17 -4.48 -21.43
C THR A 504 -6.10 -5.94 -21.02
N ALA A 505 -5.32 -6.26 -19.99
CA ALA A 505 -5.23 -7.61 -19.43
C ALA A 505 -6.51 -8.01 -18.67
N ASP A 506 -6.61 -9.30 -18.31
CA ASP A 506 -7.58 -9.80 -17.35
C ASP A 506 -7.34 -9.22 -15.95
N GLY A 507 -8.32 -9.39 -15.06
CA GLY A 507 -8.25 -8.95 -13.69
C GLY A 507 -8.82 -7.55 -13.47
N SER A 508 -8.76 -7.08 -12.24
CA SER A 508 -9.21 -5.76 -11.77
C SER A 508 -7.98 -4.87 -11.59
N PRO A 509 -7.71 -3.92 -12.48
CA PRO A 509 -6.47 -3.16 -12.45
C PRO A 509 -6.47 -2.11 -11.33
N TYR A 510 -5.34 -2.04 -10.63
CA TYR A 510 -5.03 -1.01 -9.64
C TYR A 510 -4.00 -0.04 -10.21
N VAL A 511 -4.31 1.25 -10.15
CA VAL A 511 -3.40 2.33 -10.55
C VAL A 511 -2.93 3.04 -9.29
N TYR A 512 -1.62 3.05 -9.06
CA TYR A 512 -1.04 3.71 -7.90
C TYR A 512 -0.81 5.19 -8.16
N GLN A 513 -1.20 6.05 -7.22
CA GLN A 513 -1.03 7.50 -7.21
C GLN A 513 0.32 7.95 -7.82
N GLY A 514 0.26 8.76 -8.89
CA GLY A 514 1.41 9.29 -9.61
C GLY A 514 2.03 8.33 -10.65
N GLU A 515 1.56 7.08 -10.72
CA GLU A 515 1.98 6.13 -11.75
C GLU A 515 1.52 6.62 -13.14
N GLU A 516 0.32 7.15 -13.22
CA GLU A 516 -0.26 7.78 -14.40
C GLU A 516 0.49 9.05 -14.85
N LEU A 517 1.27 9.64 -13.97
CA LEU A 517 2.12 10.80 -14.26
C LEU A 517 3.56 10.39 -14.63
N GLY A 518 3.85 9.07 -14.60
CA GLY A 518 5.19 8.55 -14.87
C GLY A 518 6.19 8.79 -13.74
N TYR A 519 5.73 8.85 -12.49
CA TYR A 519 6.58 9.06 -11.32
C TYR A 519 7.63 7.96 -11.16
N TRP A 520 8.78 8.33 -10.60
CA TRP A 520 9.87 7.45 -10.23
C TRP A 520 10.25 7.61 -8.75
N GLY A 521 10.95 6.67 -8.20
CA GLY A 521 11.40 6.59 -6.82
C GLY A 521 11.78 5.16 -6.48
N THR A 522 12.70 5.00 -5.53
CA THR A 522 13.18 3.67 -5.10
C THR A 522 13.17 3.57 -3.58
N LYS A 523 12.82 2.39 -3.07
CA LYS A 523 12.69 2.06 -1.63
C LYS A 523 14.04 2.11 -0.88
N ASP A 524 15.15 1.90 -1.56
CA ASP A 524 16.48 1.98 -0.97
C ASP A 524 16.81 3.37 -0.41
N LYS A 525 16.13 4.40 -0.88
CA LYS A 525 16.24 5.78 -0.35
C LYS A 525 15.30 6.06 0.83
N GLY A 526 14.34 5.19 1.07
CA GLY A 526 13.28 5.33 2.06
C GLY A 526 11.90 5.33 1.43
N ASP A 527 10.89 5.02 2.25
CA ASP A 527 9.49 4.89 1.81
C ASP A 527 8.95 6.17 1.19
N GLU A 528 9.35 7.32 1.70
CA GLU A 528 8.86 8.61 1.24
C GLU A 528 9.20 8.88 -0.24
N TYR A 529 10.30 8.30 -0.74
CA TYR A 529 10.69 8.46 -2.15
C TYR A 529 9.78 7.70 -3.13
N VAL A 530 9.03 6.72 -2.65
CA VAL A 530 8.00 6.04 -3.45
C VAL A 530 6.59 6.52 -3.13
N ARG A 531 6.41 7.41 -2.12
CA ARG A 531 5.12 7.95 -1.66
C ARG A 531 4.95 9.43 -2.00
N THR A 532 5.52 9.85 -3.09
CA THR A 532 5.58 11.23 -3.57
C THR A 532 4.19 11.83 -3.76
N PRO A 533 3.96 13.09 -3.33
CA PRO A 533 2.68 13.78 -3.49
C PRO A 533 2.37 14.10 -4.95
N ILE A 534 1.08 14.17 -5.26
CA ILE A 534 0.63 14.61 -6.59
C ILE A 534 0.99 16.08 -6.82
N GLN A 535 1.53 16.37 -7.98
CA GLN A 535 1.72 17.73 -8.46
C GLN A 535 0.55 18.10 -9.38
N TRP A 536 -0.41 18.83 -8.83
CA TRP A 536 -1.61 19.24 -9.56
C TRP A 536 -1.32 20.31 -10.59
N ASN A 537 -0.62 21.36 -10.18
CA ASN A 537 -0.37 22.55 -10.97
C ASN A 537 1.09 22.65 -11.43
N ALA A 538 1.31 23.22 -12.62
CA ALA A 538 2.64 23.40 -13.19
C ALA A 538 3.56 24.28 -12.35
N ASP A 539 3.00 25.21 -11.58
CA ASP A 539 3.73 26.09 -10.64
C ASP A 539 4.02 25.42 -9.28
N GLY A 540 3.56 24.18 -9.08
CA GLY A 540 3.75 23.42 -7.84
C GLY A 540 2.78 23.80 -6.72
N SER A 541 1.80 24.65 -6.96
CA SER A 541 0.76 24.96 -5.96
C SER A 541 -0.20 23.77 -5.75
N GLY A 542 -0.82 23.68 -4.56
CA GLY A 542 -1.76 22.61 -4.20
C GLY A 542 -1.12 21.26 -3.87
N ARG A 543 0.21 21.20 -3.69
CA ARG A 543 0.92 19.96 -3.38
C ARG A 543 0.96 19.70 -1.88
N ALA A 544 0.52 18.50 -1.49
CA ALA A 544 0.53 18.02 -0.10
C ALA A 544 1.88 17.37 0.25
N ASP A 545 2.94 18.17 0.45
CA ASP A 545 4.31 17.67 0.57
C ASP A 545 4.94 17.82 1.97
N ARG A 546 4.19 18.30 2.95
CA ARG A 546 4.71 18.58 4.30
C ARG A 546 5.36 17.37 4.97
N LEU A 547 4.71 16.20 4.88
CA LEU A 547 5.21 14.95 5.49
C LEU A 547 6.38 14.34 4.72
N MET A 548 6.52 14.70 3.43
CA MET A 548 7.58 14.23 2.53
C MET A 548 8.68 15.26 2.33
N SER A 549 8.68 16.35 3.09
CA SER A 549 9.60 17.47 2.92
C SER A 549 11.07 17.03 2.92
N GLY A 550 11.81 17.45 1.89
CA GLY A 550 13.22 17.12 1.70
C GLY A 550 13.51 15.69 1.19
N LYS A 551 12.47 14.86 1.00
CA LYS A 551 12.59 13.47 0.52
C LYS A 551 11.95 13.23 -0.85
N ILE A 552 11.69 14.29 -1.59
CA ILE A 552 11.16 14.24 -2.96
C ILE A 552 12.29 14.52 -3.93
N ASP A 553 12.40 13.70 -4.98
CA ASP A 553 13.33 14.00 -6.09
C ASP A 553 12.91 15.30 -6.76
N ARG A 554 13.80 16.27 -6.81
CA ARG A 554 13.50 17.60 -7.36
C ARG A 554 13.09 17.60 -8.82
N GLU A 555 13.58 16.62 -9.60
CA GLU A 555 13.20 16.50 -11.00
C GLU A 555 11.73 16.10 -11.15
N MET A 556 11.16 15.40 -10.16
CA MET A 556 9.72 15.10 -10.13
C MET A 556 8.83 16.31 -9.80
N LEU A 557 9.43 17.43 -9.44
CA LEU A 557 8.71 18.68 -9.19
C LEU A 557 8.72 19.61 -10.41
N SER A 558 9.13 19.10 -11.59
CA SER A 558 9.10 19.87 -12.83
C SER A 558 7.65 20.09 -13.31
N ALA A 559 7.44 21.21 -14.01
CA ALA A 559 6.14 21.57 -14.56
C ALA A 559 5.57 20.49 -15.50
N ASP A 560 6.43 19.80 -16.24
CA ASP A 560 6.02 18.79 -17.24
C ASP A 560 5.37 17.54 -16.61
N ILE A 561 5.63 17.30 -15.33
CA ILE A 561 5.08 16.12 -14.59
C ILE A 561 3.72 16.45 -13.97
N ALA A 562 3.36 17.73 -13.90
CA ALA A 562 2.08 18.13 -13.30
C ALA A 562 0.88 17.60 -14.09
N VAL A 563 -0.19 17.25 -13.35
CA VAL A 563 -1.48 16.85 -13.94
C VAL A 563 -1.93 17.87 -14.99
N GLN A 564 -1.90 19.18 -14.64
CA GLN A 564 -2.27 20.28 -15.53
C GLN A 564 -1.53 20.23 -16.87
N SER A 565 -0.22 20.01 -16.85
CA SER A 565 0.59 19.96 -18.07
C SER A 565 0.32 18.72 -18.90
N GLN A 566 0.24 17.56 -18.25
CA GLN A 566 0.03 16.29 -18.95
C GLN A 566 -1.37 16.15 -19.56
N LEU A 567 -2.39 16.76 -18.99
CA LEU A 567 -3.74 16.79 -19.59
C LEU A 567 -3.73 17.51 -20.94
N HIS A 568 -2.86 18.49 -21.13
CA HIS A 568 -2.74 19.26 -22.39
C HIS A 568 -1.82 18.58 -23.41
N ASP A 569 -1.00 17.63 -23.01
CA ASP A 569 -0.13 16.85 -23.92
C ASP A 569 -0.79 15.51 -24.27
N GLY A 570 -1.41 15.41 -25.46
CA GLY A 570 -2.04 14.18 -25.95
C GLY A 570 -1.11 12.97 -26.01
N GLY A 571 0.22 13.19 -26.02
CA GLY A 571 1.26 12.15 -25.99
C GLY A 571 1.74 11.79 -24.60
N SER A 572 1.26 12.43 -23.52
CA SER A 572 1.69 12.19 -22.14
C SER A 572 1.36 10.77 -21.65
N VAL A 573 2.00 10.35 -20.55
CA VAL A 573 1.69 9.10 -19.86
C VAL A 573 0.24 9.13 -19.35
N LEU A 574 -0.17 10.25 -18.75
CA LEU A 574 -1.54 10.46 -18.25
C LEU A 574 -2.60 10.24 -19.34
N ASN A 575 -2.40 10.82 -20.51
CA ASN A 575 -3.36 10.67 -21.60
C ASN A 575 -3.39 9.24 -22.20
N VAL A 576 -2.33 8.44 -22.03
CA VAL A 576 -2.38 7.01 -22.35
C VAL A 576 -3.24 6.26 -21.32
N TYR A 577 -3.04 6.50 -20.01
CA TYR A 577 -3.92 5.93 -18.98
C TYR A 577 -5.39 6.29 -19.24
N ARG A 578 -5.67 7.57 -19.49
CA ARG A 578 -7.02 8.07 -19.79
C ARG A 578 -7.68 7.31 -20.96
N ARG A 579 -7.01 7.21 -22.10
CA ARG A 579 -7.59 6.55 -23.27
C ARG A 579 -7.82 5.05 -23.07
N PHE A 580 -6.87 4.34 -22.44
CA PHE A 580 -7.01 2.91 -22.18
C PHE A 580 -8.04 2.63 -21.08
N ALA A 581 -8.15 3.49 -20.07
CA ALA A 581 -9.21 3.40 -19.08
C ALA A 581 -10.60 3.62 -19.68
N LEU A 582 -10.74 4.61 -20.56
CA LEU A 582 -11.99 4.85 -21.29
C LEU A 582 -12.36 3.63 -22.16
N ALA A 583 -11.41 3.09 -22.91
CA ALA A 583 -11.63 1.89 -23.73
C ALA A 583 -12.07 0.69 -22.88
N ARG A 584 -11.42 0.48 -21.72
CA ARG A 584 -11.80 -0.59 -20.79
C ARG A 584 -13.20 -0.40 -20.23
N ASN A 585 -13.53 0.82 -19.83
CA ASN A 585 -14.85 1.14 -19.25
C ASN A 585 -16.01 1.05 -20.25
N ALA A 586 -15.72 1.14 -21.54
CA ALA A 586 -16.72 1.16 -22.61
C ALA A 586 -16.85 -0.18 -23.36
N SER A 587 -15.89 -1.11 -23.21
CA SER A 587 -15.91 -2.42 -23.88
C SER A 587 -16.19 -3.53 -22.87
N PRO A 588 -17.31 -4.25 -22.98
CA PRO A 588 -17.59 -5.44 -22.16
C PRO A 588 -16.45 -6.46 -22.22
N ALA A 589 -15.87 -6.68 -23.41
CA ALA A 589 -14.75 -7.59 -23.55
C ALA A 589 -13.53 -7.15 -22.78
N LEU A 590 -13.14 -5.87 -22.77
CA LEU A 590 -12.01 -5.38 -21.98
C LEU A 590 -12.31 -5.34 -20.48
N ALA A 591 -13.54 -4.99 -20.09
CA ALA A 591 -13.95 -4.91 -18.70
C ALA A 591 -14.03 -6.29 -18.03
N HIS A 592 -14.86 -7.19 -18.58
CA HIS A 592 -15.23 -8.46 -17.95
C HIS A 592 -15.00 -9.68 -18.82
N GLY A 593 -14.64 -9.50 -20.10
CA GLY A 593 -14.38 -10.60 -21.00
C GLY A 593 -13.19 -11.44 -20.55
N ARG A 594 -13.17 -12.72 -20.89
CA ARG A 594 -12.02 -13.60 -20.68
C ARG A 594 -10.98 -13.41 -21.75
N ALA A 595 -9.72 -13.52 -21.41
CA ALA A 595 -8.64 -13.58 -22.39
C ALA A 595 -8.56 -14.95 -23.05
N ALA A 596 -8.34 -14.96 -24.37
CA ALA A 596 -8.14 -16.17 -25.16
C ALA A 596 -6.88 -16.03 -26.03
N GLU A 597 -6.19 -17.16 -26.22
CA GLU A 597 -4.93 -17.20 -26.98
C GLU A 597 -5.18 -16.96 -28.46
N HIS A 598 -4.37 -16.10 -29.06
CA HIS A 598 -4.41 -15.93 -30.50
C HIS A 598 -3.80 -17.16 -31.21
N PRO A 599 -4.44 -17.74 -32.24
CA PRO A 599 -4.01 -19.01 -32.84
C PRO A 599 -2.63 -18.96 -33.50
N TYR A 600 -2.17 -17.78 -33.93
CA TYR A 600 -0.87 -17.60 -34.57
C TYR A 600 0.18 -16.96 -33.61
N TYR A 601 -0.17 -15.89 -32.94
CA TYR A 601 0.76 -15.16 -32.05
C TYR A 601 0.69 -15.70 -30.61
N HIS A 602 1.36 -16.83 -30.38
CA HIS A 602 1.39 -17.52 -29.10
C HIS A 602 2.83 -17.94 -28.73
N ASN A 603 3.02 -18.45 -27.52
CA ASN A 603 4.35 -18.74 -26.98
C ASN A 603 5.18 -19.76 -27.79
N ALA A 604 4.55 -20.65 -28.51
CA ALA A 604 5.24 -21.65 -29.37
C ALA A 604 5.70 -21.08 -30.71
N ASN A 605 5.23 -19.87 -31.12
CA ASN A 605 5.63 -19.26 -32.38
C ASN A 605 6.89 -18.39 -32.19
N PRO A 606 8.07 -18.81 -32.73
CA PRO A 606 9.30 -18.04 -32.61
C PRO A 606 9.27 -16.67 -33.28
N ASN A 607 8.41 -16.50 -34.31
CA ASN A 607 8.26 -15.24 -35.04
C ASN A 607 7.46 -14.20 -34.28
N ALA A 608 6.78 -14.60 -33.19
CA ALA A 608 6.03 -13.71 -32.32
C ALA A 608 6.85 -13.16 -31.15
N ASN A 609 8.17 -13.30 -31.15
CA ASN A 609 9.00 -13.08 -29.95
C ASN A 609 8.73 -11.78 -29.18
N SER A 610 8.61 -10.65 -29.86
CA SER A 610 8.37 -9.35 -29.22
C SER A 610 6.89 -8.98 -29.08
N ILE A 611 5.98 -9.85 -29.51
CA ILE A 611 4.54 -9.54 -29.55
C ILE A 611 3.82 -10.27 -28.43
N ALA A 612 3.02 -9.54 -27.69
CA ALA A 612 1.93 -10.11 -26.90
C ALA A 612 0.62 -9.84 -27.64
N CYS A 613 -0.13 -10.91 -27.91
CA CYS A 613 -1.35 -10.88 -28.68
C CYS A 613 -2.37 -11.85 -28.07
N TRP A 614 -3.58 -11.34 -27.81
CA TRP A 614 -4.68 -12.14 -27.29
C TRP A 614 -6.03 -11.52 -27.67
N TYR A 615 -7.07 -12.34 -27.63
CA TYR A 615 -8.43 -11.82 -27.67
C TYR A 615 -8.92 -11.54 -26.24
N ARG A 616 -9.78 -10.54 -26.11
CA ARG A 616 -10.70 -10.40 -24.99
C ARG A 616 -12.10 -10.68 -25.54
N VAL A 617 -12.82 -11.60 -24.89
CA VAL A 617 -14.09 -12.14 -25.40
C VAL A 617 -15.15 -12.01 -24.31
N SER A 618 -16.21 -11.31 -24.62
CA SER A 618 -17.47 -11.28 -23.87
C SER A 618 -18.61 -11.86 -24.71
N ASP A 619 -19.81 -11.88 -24.18
CA ASP A 619 -21.02 -12.28 -24.91
C ASP A 619 -21.40 -11.21 -25.96
N ASP A 620 -21.02 -9.96 -25.75
CA ASP A 620 -21.44 -8.82 -26.57
C ASP A 620 -20.41 -8.40 -27.61
N ASP A 621 -19.12 -8.52 -27.30
CA ASP A 621 -18.03 -8.11 -28.20
C ASP A 621 -16.78 -9.01 -28.08
N THR A 622 -15.96 -8.98 -29.12
CA THR A 622 -14.61 -9.56 -29.12
C THR A 622 -13.65 -8.52 -29.62
N VAL A 623 -12.56 -8.33 -28.89
CA VAL A 623 -11.48 -7.44 -29.31
C VAL A 623 -10.14 -8.17 -29.39
N LEU A 624 -9.33 -7.76 -30.38
CA LEU A 624 -7.95 -8.20 -30.55
C LEU A 624 -7.01 -7.18 -29.89
N VAL A 625 -6.20 -7.62 -28.94
CA VAL A 625 -5.23 -6.82 -28.20
C VAL A 625 -3.84 -7.14 -28.71
N LEU A 626 -3.08 -6.12 -29.11
CA LEU A 626 -1.73 -6.23 -29.64
C LEU A 626 -0.77 -5.31 -28.90
N HIS A 627 0.37 -5.84 -28.46
CA HIS A 627 1.45 -5.07 -27.81
C HIS A 627 2.79 -5.44 -28.44
N ASN A 628 3.58 -4.45 -28.83
CA ASN A 628 4.96 -4.63 -29.30
C ASN A 628 5.94 -4.28 -28.17
N PHE A 629 6.63 -5.27 -27.64
CA PHE A 629 7.64 -5.14 -26.58
C PHE A 629 9.04 -4.77 -27.11
N SER A 630 9.24 -4.83 -28.45
CA SER A 630 10.50 -4.43 -29.07
C SER A 630 10.67 -2.91 -29.08
N SER A 631 11.90 -2.44 -29.05
CA SER A 631 12.23 -1.03 -29.36
C SER A 631 12.17 -0.70 -30.86
N LYS A 632 11.90 -1.69 -31.73
CA LYS A 632 11.84 -1.54 -33.18
C LYS A 632 10.42 -1.75 -33.67
N ALA A 633 10.11 -1.18 -34.81
CA ALA A 633 8.87 -1.45 -35.49
C ALA A 633 8.83 -2.94 -35.97
N VAL A 634 7.64 -3.51 -35.93
CA VAL A 634 7.34 -4.87 -36.41
C VAL A 634 6.11 -4.83 -37.32
N THR A 635 6.08 -5.69 -38.32
CA THR A 635 4.90 -5.87 -39.15
C THR A 635 4.29 -7.23 -38.86
N LEU A 636 2.99 -7.24 -38.56
CA LEU A 636 2.22 -8.43 -38.24
C LEU A 636 1.24 -8.73 -39.37
N THR A 637 1.01 -10.02 -39.65
CA THR A 637 -0.11 -10.47 -40.50
C THR A 637 -1.26 -10.89 -39.58
N ILE A 638 -2.39 -10.21 -39.67
CA ILE A 638 -3.58 -10.47 -38.88
C ILE A 638 -4.67 -11.03 -39.83
N PRO A 639 -5.05 -12.29 -39.64
CA PRO A 639 -6.10 -12.92 -40.49
C PRO A 639 -7.51 -12.51 -40.12
N ASP A 640 -7.69 -11.88 -38.94
CA ASP A 640 -8.98 -11.46 -38.41
C ASP A 640 -9.51 -10.27 -39.22
N ALA A 641 -10.81 -10.20 -39.43
CA ALA A 641 -11.47 -8.99 -39.90
C ALA A 641 -11.48 -7.94 -38.77
N ILE A 642 -10.71 -6.86 -38.95
CA ILE A 642 -10.53 -5.82 -37.96
C ILE A 642 -11.14 -4.49 -38.42
N GLY A 643 -11.90 -3.86 -37.54
CA GLY A 643 -12.45 -2.51 -37.72
C GLY A 643 -11.48 -1.41 -37.36
N ALA A 644 -11.98 -0.19 -37.17
CA ALA A 644 -11.22 0.92 -36.62
C ALA A 644 -10.81 0.62 -35.18
N ALA A 645 -9.60 1.05 -34.76
CA ALA A 645 -9.15 0.78 -33.41
C ALA A 645 -10.01 1.52 -32.36
N ILE A 646 -10.26 0.88 -31.22
CA ILE A 646 -10.94 1.52 -30.10
C ILE A 646 -9.96 2.29 -29.22
N VAL A 647 -8.69 1.88 -29.19
CA VAL A 647 -7.60 2.60 -28.49
C VAL A 647 -6.26 2.25 -29.11
N CYS A 648 -5.34 3.21 -29.08
CA CYS A 648 -3.99 3.04 -29.59
C CYS A 648 -2.97 3.88 -28.82
N ASN A 649 -1.77 3.31 -28.64
CA ASN A 649 -0.56 4.02 -28.21
C ASN A 649 0.54 3.79 -29.24
N GLY A 650 1.05 4.86 -29.86
CA GLY A 650 1.98 4.83 -30.98
C GLY A 650 1.29 5.02 -32.33
N GLU A 651 2.07 5.35 -33.35
CA GLU A 651 1.57 5.54 -34.72
C GLU A 651 1.47 4.20 -35.44
N VAL A 652 0.44 3.43 -35.13
CA VAL A 652 0.16 2.13 -35.77
C VAL A 652 -0.42 2.35 -37.17
N ARG A 653 0.01 1.56 -38.13
CA ARG A 653 -0.44 1.62 -39.54
C ARG A 653 -0.97 0.27 -39.98
N VAL A 654 -2.01 0.30 -40.79
CA VAL A 654 -2.66 -0.91 -41.34
C VAL A 654 -2.82 -0.79 -42.86
N LYS A 655 -2.70 -1.90 -43.53
CA LYS A 655 -3.18 -2.06 -44.93
C LYS A 655 -3.83 -3.43 -45.11
N SER A 656 -4.79 -3.53 -46.02
CA SER A 656 -5.32 -4.83 -46.47
C SER A 656 -4.32 -5.55 -47.36
N ASP A 657 -4.27 -6.90 -47.27
CA ASP A 657 -3.38 -7.76 -48.03
C ASP A 657 -4.11 -9.08 -48.33
N ASP A 658 -4.82 -9.11 -49.45
CA ASP A 658 -5.71 -10.23 -49.85
C ASP A 658 -6.68 -10.63 -48.72
N ASP A 659 -6.46 -11.80 -48.10
CA ASP A 659 -7.33 -12.36 -47.03
C ASP A 659 -6.88 -11.97 -45.60
N ALA A 660 -6.00 -10.99 -45.45
CA ALA A 660 -5.44 -10.59 -44.13
C ALA A 660 -5.21 -9.08 -44.07
N PHE A 661 -4.80 -8.62 -42.91
CA PHE A 661 -4.32 -7.26 -42.68
C PHE A 661 -2.86 -7.28 -42.26
N LEU A 662 -2.06 -6.40 -42.86
CA LEU A 662 -0.72 -6.13 -42.36
C LEU A 662 -0.80 -4.94 -41.38
N VAL A 663 -0.34 -5.17 -40.14
CA VAL A 663 -0.32 -4.18 -39.09
C VAL A 663 1.12 -3.86 -38.75
N GLU A 664 1.55 -2.61 -39.00
CA GLU A 664 2.87 -2.09 -38.62
C GLU A 664 2.76 -1.39 -37.28
N MET A 665 3.46 -1.94 -36.30
CA MET A 665 3.47 -1.44 -34.91
C MET A 665 4.84 -0.83 -34.59
N PRO A 666 4.95 0.44 -34.25
CA PRO A 666 6.18 1.04 -33.74
C PRO A 666 6.70 0.33 -32.48
N GLY A 667 7.94 0.62 -32.07
CA GLY A 667 8.47 0.10 -30.83
C GLY A 667 7.66 0.57 -29.62
N TYR A 668 7.46 -0.31 -28.63
CA TYR A 668 6.70 -0.06 -27.40
C TYR A 668 5.27 0.48 -27.62
N SER A 669 4.61 0.00 -28.67
CA SER A 669 3.25 0.41 -29.03
C SER A 669 2.20 -0.62 -28.64
N SER A 670 0.95 -0.17 -28.59
CA SER A 670 -0.22 -0.99 -28.26
C SER A 670 -1.41 -0.56 -29.11
N VAL A 671 -2.25 -1.52 -29.51
CA VAL A 671 -3.51 -1.23 -30.19
C VAL A 671 -4.55 -2.29 -29.87
N VAL A 672 -5.81 -1.88 -29.83
CA VAL A 672 -6.97 -2.76 -29.64
C VAL A 672 -7.93 -2.55 -30.79
N PHE A 673 -8.23 -3.63 -31.49
CA PHE A 673 -9.19 -3.65 -32.61
C PHE A 673 -10.46 -4.41 -32.22
N PRO A 674 -11.65 -3.96 -32.58
CA PRO A 674 -12.82 -4.83 -32.60
C PRO A 674 -12.61 -5.91 -33.69
N VAL A 675 -13.01 -7.13 -33.38
CA VAL A 675 -13.04 -8.24 -34.35
C VAL A 675 -14.44 -8.31 -34.97
N GLU A 676 -14.53 -8.14 -36.28
CA GLU A 676 -15.79 -8.23 -37.00
C GLU A 676 -16.12 -9.72 -37.26
N ASN A 677 -17.35 -10.12 -36.95
CA ASN A 677 -17.84 -11.49 -37.14
C ASN A 677 -18.20 -11.79 -38.62
#